data_62328a5c8805993edc41b4f2da92a635
#
_entry.id   62328a5c8805993edc41b4f2da92a635
#
_cell.length_a   1.000
_cell.length_b   1.000
_cell.length_c   1.000
_cell.angle_alpha   90.00
_cell.angle_beta   90.00
_cell.angle_gamma   90.00
#
_symmetry.space_group_name_H-M   'P 1'
#
loop_
_entity.id
_entity.type
_entity.pdbx_description
1 polymer ?
#
loop_
_entity_poly.entity_id
_entity_poly.type
_entity_poly.pdbx_seq_one_letter_code
_entity_poly.pdbx_strand_id
1 'polypeptide(L)'
;MRDDLKIRRIHTLNPALANQIAAGEVIERPASVVKELLENSIDAGATELIIRVEQGGSTLIEIMDNGRGIHAEDLPLAVMRHATSKIQTAEDLHAIVSLGFRGEALASIAAVSRLTLTSSQADDGIGYQVEVNGTAFDRQEIQAVAAPKGTHIRVQDLFFNVPARRKFLKKPGTEFGHIEEIVRRLALTHFDIRFVLEHNQSIKLNLPIADSGELRFQRVQQLLGRTFTENAYWMDADSINMRLTGWLGHPSDARAQADLQYVYVNGRIVKDKTISHALRMAYDGILHGHQHAGYLLFLEVDPENIDVNVHPTKHEIRFLNQREVHEFVRHYAKETLSQFQTATADLSDAMKIAENQASMSVQPRYQEPLQLHRRVESTQTGEQAPSDVLTDFSSNQPQGVHYSAQPSRYQGSQQLNNALQSYLAPLRDTSSGVDQAQPLADFTVQSPKVDEHPLGIAIAQLHGIYVLAQNTEGLIIVDMHAAHERILLQQMKSAWDKPEFWTSQQLLIPKVINITRMQATRVEELKDQLARLGLEIDQYGDEQVIVRGVPAILHKANFEALVPELLNDLDPNDEAQGLLQKRDQILAGMACHGAVRAHRILGLSEMNALLRQMEQTEFASQCNHGRPTWRAFPLAQLDKLFARGE
;
A
#
# COMPACT_ATOMS: atom_id res chain seq x y z
N MET A 1 -61.52 -2.32 10.06
CA MET A 1 -61.48 -0.88 10.27
C MET A 1 -60.32 -0.35 9.44
N ARG A 2 -60.60 0.16 8.26
CA ARG A 2 -59.63 0.89 7.42
C ARG A 2 -59.74 2.34 7.86
N ASP A 3 -58.76 2.79 8.62
CA ASP A 3 -58.67 4.18 9.06
C ASP A 3 -58.38 5.07 7.85
N ASP A 4 -59.18 6.10 7.71
CA ASP A 4 -59.16 7.13 6.70
C ASP A 4 -57.76 7.62 6.43
N LEU A 5 -57.20 7.30 5.28
CA LEU A 5 -56.06 7.98 4.69
C LEU A 5 -56.48 9.43 4.38
N LYS A 6 -56.44 10.30 5.37
CA LYS A 6 -56.54 11.75 5.15
C LYS A 6 -55.44 12.16 4.19
N ILE A 7 -55.85 12.48 2.97
CA ILE A 7 -54.94 13.04 1.96
C ILE A 7 -54.34 14.31 2.55
N ARG A 8 -53.04 14.24 2.95
CA ARG A 8 -52.31 15.40 3.44
C ARG A 8 -52.06 16.34 2.27
N ARG A 9 -52.51 17.58 2.35
CA ARG A 9 -52.25 18.60 1.34
C ARG A 9 -50.79 19.07 1.45
N ILE A 10 -50.19 19.43 0.32
CA ILE A 10 -48.88 20.05 0.24
C ILE A 10 -48.94 21.41 0.93
N HIS A 11 -47.98 21.70 1.81
CA HIS A 11 -47.79 22.98 2.47
C HIS A 11 -46.30 23.35 2.52
N THR A 12 -46.00 24.63 2.63
CA THR A 12 -44.64 25.13 2.82
C THR A 12 -44.16 24.77 4.21
N LEU A 13 -42.94 24.21 4.30
CA LEU A 13 -42.31 23.89 5.57
C LEU A 13 -41.87 25.19 6.28
N ASN A 14 -41.88 25.13 7.61
CA ASN A 14 -41.23 26.19 8.42
C ASN A 14 -39.75 26.24 8.03
N PRO A 15 -39.17 27.46 7.85
CA PRO A 15 -37.76 27.64 7.48
C PRO A 15 -36.78 26.86 8.38
N ALA A 16 -37.04 26.81 9.69
CA ALA A 16 -36.25 26.04 10.64
C ALA A 16 -36.27 24.53 10.33
N LEU A 17 -37.41 23.95 10.02
CA LEU A 17 -37.52 22.52 9.65
C LEU A 17 -36.91 22.26 8.27
N ALA A 18 -37.11 23.15 7.31
CA ALA A 18 -36.50 23.06 5.99
C ALA A 18 -34.97 23.09 6.12
N ASN A 19 -34.43 23.94 7.01
CA ASN A 19 -32.98 24.00 7.30
C ASN A 19 -32.43 22.72 7.94
N GLN A 20 -33.19 22.11 8.86
CA GLN A 20 -32.79 20.83 9.47
C GLN A 20 -32.82 19.66 8.48
N ILE A 21 -33.79 19.62 7.57
CA ILE A 21 -33.88 18.59 6.53
C ILE A 21 -32.71 18.71 5.59
N ALA A 22 -32.43 19.89 5.05
CA ALA A 22 -31.34 20.11 4.12
C ALA A 22 -29.94 20.00 4.80
N ALA A 23 -29.80 20.46 6.05
CA ALA A 23 -28.61 20.16 6.83
C ALA A 23 -28.35 18.66 6.92
N GLY A 24 -29.40 17.89 6.85
CA GLY A 24 -29.37 16.46 6.86
C GLY A 24 -28.81 15.78 5.63
N GLU A 25 -28.90 16.38 4.52
CA GLU A 25 -28.33 15.90 3.26
C GLU A 25 -26.85 16.24 3.14
N VAL A 26 -26.39 17.30 3.83
CA VAL A 26 -25.01 17.78 3.79
C VAL A 26 -24.19 17.21 4.95
N ILE A 27 -24.73 17.22 6.17
CA ILE A 27 -24.02 16.82 7.40
C ILE A 27 -24.58 15.51 7.93
N GLU A 28 -23.91 14.41 7.61
CA GLU A 28 -24.27 13.07 8.08
C GLU A 28 -23.61 12.71 9.41
N ARG A 29 -22.37 13.17 9.64
CA ARG A 29 -21.52 12.82 10.78
C ARG A 29 -20.48 13.90 11.11
N PRO A 30 -19.78 13.81 12.27
CA PRO A 30 -18.74 14.76 12.65
C PRO A 30 -17.65 14.95 11.58
N ALA A 31 -17.21 13.88 10.91
CA ALA A 31 -16.22 13.95 9.85
C ALA A 31 -16.65 14.81 8.65
N SER A 32 -17.96 14.88 8.35
CA SER A 32 -18.50 15.78 7.30
C SER A 32 -18.32 17.24 7.69
N VAL A 33 -18.54 17.58 8.97
CA VAL A 33 -18.30 18.93 9.51
C VAL A 33 -16.84 19.32 9.36
N VAL A 34 -15.92 18.44 9.83
CA VAL A 34 -14.48 18.68 9.77
C VAL A 34 -14.03 18.87 8.32
N LYS A 35 -14.51 18.04 7.39
CA LYS A 35 -14.18 18.15 5.96
C LYS A 35 -14.53 19.54 5.42
N GLU A 36 -15.79 19.96 5.56
CA GLU A 36 -16.25 21.25 5.01
C GLU A 36 -15.51 22.45 5.62
N LEU A 37 -15.21 22.40 6.93
CA LEU A 37 -14.50 23.48 7.60
C LEU A 37 -13.03 23.54 7.15
N LEU A 38 -12.34 22.40 7.03
CA LEU A 38 -10.97 22.35 6.55
C LEU A 38 -10.85 22.79 5.09
N GLU A 39 -11.77 22.38 4.20
CA GLU A 39 -11.83 22.85 2.82
C GLU A 39 -12.01 24.36 2.75
N ASN A 40 -12.82 24.96 3.64
CA ASN A 40 -12.96 26.42 3.71
C ASN A 40 -11.69 27.12 4.17
N SER A 41 -10.99 26.58 5.16
CA SER A 41 -9.72 27.13 5.64
C SER A 41 -8.61 27.03 4.59
N ILE A 42 -8.54 25.93 3.83
CA ILE A 42 -7.63 25.76 2.69
C ILE A 42 -7.94 26.79 1.58
N ASP A 43 -9.22 26.95 1.21
CA ASP A 43 -9.66 27.97 0.25
C ASP A 43 -9.38 29.40 0.74
N ALA A 44 -9.28 29.63 2.07
CA ALA A 44 -8.87 30.91 2.65
C ALA A 44 -7.35 31.14 2.61
N GLY A 45 -6.57 30.20 2.09
CA GLY A 45 -5.12 30.29 1.99
C GLY A 45 -4.40 30.08 3.32
N ALA A 46 -4.96 29.27 4.21
CA ALA A 46 -4.32 28.90 5.48
C ALA A 46 -3.03 28.11 5.24
N THR A 47 -2.00 28.40 6.03
CA THR A 47 -0.75 27.64 6.09
C THR A 47 -0.60 26.84 7.38
N GLU A 48 -1.51 27.04 8.34
CA GLU A 48 -1.59 26.29 9.59
C GLU A 48 -3.04 25.99 9.92
N LEU A 49 -3.31 24.73 10.28
CA LEU A 49 -4.61 24.22 10.68
C LEU A 49 -4.48 23.46 12.00
N ILE A 50 -5.18 23.93 13.02
CA ILE A 50 -5.27 23.29 14.33
C ILE A 50 -6.69 22.77 14.52
N ILE A 51 -6.83 21.45 14.67
CA ILE A 51 -8.10 20.74 14.77
C ILE A 51 -8.18 20.11 16.16
N ARG A 52 -9.15 20.50 16.98
CA ARG A 52 -9.42 19.90 18.29
C ARG A 52 -10.78 19.22 18.29
N VAL A 53 -10.82 18.00 18.76
CA VAL A 53 -12.02 17.15 18.74
C VAL A 53 -12.22 16.52 20.10
N GLU A 54 -13.45 16.59 20.63
CA GLU A 54 -13.82 15.86 21.85
C GLU A 54 -14.96 14.89 21.56
N GLN A 55 -14.89 13.70 22.20
CA GLN A 55 -15.89 12.63 22.08
C GLN A 55 -16.22 12.28 20.62
N GLY A 56 -15.17 12.19 19.76
CA GLY A 56 -15.35 11.88 18.34
C GLY A 56 -16.09 12.98 17.56
N GLY A 57 -16.11 14.21 18.06
CA GLY A 57 -16.75 15.37 17.43
C GLY A 57 -18.24 15.54 17.77
N SER A 58 -18.78 14.74 18.68
CA SER A 58 -20.16 14.91 19.13
C SER A 58 -20.32 16.04 20.14
N THR A 59 -19.30 16.30 20.97
CA THR A 59 -19.30 17.35 21.99
C THR A 59 -18.64 18.62 21.49
N LEU A 60 -17.46 18.49 20.86
CA LEU A 60 -16.69 19.62 20.35
C LEU A 60 -15.96 19.25 19.05
N ILE A 61 -16.06 20.14 18.07
CA ILE A 61 -15.17 20.26 16.93
C ILE A 61 -14.71 21.72 16.91
N GLU A 62 -13.43 21.96 17.02
CA GLU A 62 -12.83 23.28 16.99
C GLU A 62 -11.74 23.31 15.91
N ILE A 63 -11.83 24.27 15.01
CA ILE A 63 -10.87 24.45 13.91
C ILE A 63 -10.39 25.89 13.92
N MET A 64 -9.07 26.03 13.94
CA MET A 64 -8.38 27.34 13.87
C MET A 64 -7.47 27.33 12.66
N ASP A 65 -7.55 28.38 11.88
CA ASP A 65 -6.68 28.64 10.74
C ASP A 65 -6.07 30.05 10.81
N ASN A 66 -4.97 30.23 10.09
CA ASN A 66 -4.28 31.51 9.92
C ASN A 66 -4.52 32.12 8.52
N GLY A 67 -5.61 31.77 7.88
CA GLY A 67 -5.98 32.25 6.54
C GLY A 67 -6.32 33.74 6.50
N ARG A 68 -6.89 34.18 5.37
CA ARG A 68 -7.22 35.60 5.16
C ARG A 68 -8.35 36.15 6.05
N GLY A 69 -9.07 35.28 6.76
CA GLY A 69 -10.21 35.66 7.60
C GLY A 69 -11.45 36.09 6.79
N ILE A 70 -12.51 36.44 7.52
CA ILE A 70 -13.80 36.91 7.01
C ILE A 70 -14.02 38.35 7.48
N HIS A 71 -14.52 39.22 6.60
CA HIS A 71 -14.84 40.59 6.95
C HIS A 71 -15.96 40.64 7.98
N ALA A 72 -15.91 41.61 8.90
CA ALA A 72 -16.89 41.72 9.98
C ALA A 72 -18.34 41.77 9.51
N GLU A 73 -18.60 42.54 8.45
CA GLU A 73 -19.95 42.66 7.86
C GLU A 73 -20.42 41.38 7.17
N ASP A 74 -19.49 40.49 6.73
CA ASP A 74 -19.81 39.24 6.05
C ASP A 74 -20.04 38.08 7.05
N LEU A 75 -19.66 38.21 8.33
CA LEU A 75 -19.83 37.14 9.31
C LEU A 75 -21.28 36.65 9.46
N PRO A 76 -22.31 37.53 9.54
CA PRO A 76 -23.70 37.07 9.54
C PRO A 76 -24.08 36.38 8.23
N LEU A 77 -23.56 36.84 7.08
CA LEU A 77 -23.83 36.23 5.77
C LEU A 77 -23.18 34.86 5.65
N ALA A 78 -21.98 34.67 6.22
CA ALA A 78 -21.25 33.41 6.16
C ALA A 78 -22.03 32.21 6.73
N VAL A 79 -22.93 32.44 7.68
CA VAL A 79 -23.78 31.42 8.28
C VAL A 79 -25.20 31.37 7.68
N MET A 80 -25.47 32.22 6.68
CA MET A 80 -26.72 32.17 5.90
C MET A 80 -26.59 31.22 4.70
N ARG A 81 -27.75 30.73 4.23
CA ARG A 81 -27.81 29.89 3.03
C ARG A 81 -27.64 30.70 1.77
N HIS A 82 -27.04 30.07 0.76
CA HIS A 82 -26.84 30.65 -0.58
C HIS A 82 -25.99 31.91 -0.56
N ALA A 83 -25.17 32.11 0.49
CA ALA A 83 -24.19 33.17 0.59
C ALA A 83 -22.79 32.57 0.38
N THR A 84 -22.09 33.03 -0.65
CA THR A 84 -20.74 32.57 -1.02
C THR A 84 -19.97 33.67 -1.70
N SER A 85 -18.66 33.74 -1.43
CA SER A 85 -17.72 34.63 -2.14
C SER A 85 -16.99 33.90 -3.29
N LYS A 86 -17.27 32.60 -3.50
CA LYS A 86 -16.45 31.72 -4.37
C LYS A 86 -16.96 31.64 -5.80
N ILE A 87 -18.23 31.93 -6.05
CA ILE A 87 -18.87 31.95 -7.37
C ILE A 87 -19.78 33.17 -7.47
N GLN A 88 -19.78 33.82 -8.60
CA GLN A 88 -20.64 34.99 -8.86
C GLN A 88 -21.44 34.84 -10.17
N THR A 89 -20.92 34.10 -11.13
CA THR A 89 -21.51 33.92 -12.46
C THR A 89 -21.76 32.46 -12.79
N ALA A 90 -22.56 32.19 -13.83
CA ALA A 90 -22.80 30.82 -14.30
C ALA A 90 -21.55 30.20 -14.93
N GLU A 91 -20.66 31.02 -15.49
CA GLU A 91 -19.39 30.60 -16.07
C GLU A 91 -18.45 30.04 -14.99
N ASP A 92 -18.45 30.61 -13.76
CA ASP A 92 -17.65 30.11 -12.63
C ASP A 92 -17.98 28.68 -12.25
N LEU A 93 -19.20 28.19 -12.59
CA LEU A 93 -19.60 26.79 -12.36
C LEU A 93 -18.88 25.79 -13.27
N HIS A 94 -18.34 26.25 -14.41
CA HIS A 94 -17.62 25.38 -15.36
C HIS A 94 -16.11 25.30 -15.04
N ALA A 95 -15.58 26.27 -14.27
CA ALA A 95 -14.17 26.36 -13.93
C ALA A 95 -13.95 26.47 -12.41
N ILE A 96 -14.54 25.52 -11.63
CA ILE A 96 -14.45 25.55 -10.17
C ILE A 96 -13.05 25.19 -9.71
N VAL A 97 -12.28 26.16 -9.26
CA VAL A 97 -10.94 25.98 -8.67
C VAL A 97 -11.04 25.73 -7.16
N SER A 98 -12.01 26.35 -6.45
CA SER A 98 -12.18 26.21 -5.00
C SER A 98 -12.73 24.84 -4.59
N LEU A 99 -12.33 24.34 -3.44
CA LEU A 99 -12.83 23.07 -2.88
C LEU A 99 -14.32 23.14 -2.52
N GLY A 100 -14.80 24.28 -1.99
CA GLY A 100 -16.20 24.57 -1.66
C GLY A 100 -16.80 25.68 -2.52
N PHE A 101 -18.09 25.62 -2.90
CA PHE A 101 -18.73 26.66 -3.72
C PHE A 101 -20.25 26.87 -3.46
N ARG A 102 -20.94 25.97 -2.73
CA ARG A 102 -22.39 25.97 -2.61
C ARG A 102 -22.97 27.02 -1.64
N GLY A 103 -22.15 27.59 -0.72
CA GLY A 103 -22.62 28.55 0.29
C GLY A 103 -23.64 27.97 1.29
N GLU A 104 -23.61 26.66 1.56
CA GLU A 104 -24.58 25.99 2.42
C GLU A 104 -23.95 25.27 3.61
N ALA A 105 -22.61 25.06 3.63
CA ALA A 105 -21.94 24.24 4.64
C ALA A 105 -22.07 24.84 6.05
N LEU A 106 -21.65 26.09 6.26
CA LEU A 106 -21.73 26.75 7.57
C LEU A 106 -23.16 26.89 8.06
N ALA A 107 -24.11 27.26 7.18
CA ALA A 107 -25.52 27.34 7.50
C ALA A 107 -26.09 25.97 7.94
N SER A 108 -25.68 24.91 7.26
CA SER A 108 -26.11 23.53 7.60
C SER A 108 -25.53 23.06 8.92
N ILE A 109 -24.25 23.37 9.21
CA ILE A 109 -23.60 23.05 10.47
C ILE A 109 -24.29 23.83 11.62
N ALA A 110 -24.49 25.13 11.45
CA ALA A 110 -25.14 25.98 12.44
C ALA A 110 -26.56 25.50 12.77
N ALA A 111 -27.33 25.03 11.77
CA ALA A 111 -28.69 24.55 11.97
C ALA A 111 -28.80 23.31 12.90
N VAL A 112 -27.73 22.52 13.04
CA VAL A 112 -27.73 21.27 13.82
C VAL A 112 -26.74 21.25 14.99
N SER A 113 -26.13 22.40 15.31
CA SER A 113 -25.16 22.55 16.38
C SER A 113 -25.24 23.90 17.10
N ARG A 114 -24.40 24.11 18.07
CA ARG A 114 -24.09 25.43 18.63
C ARG A 114 -22.77 25.88 18.01
N LEU A 115 -22.85 26.84 17.09
CA LEU A 115 -21.73 27.31 16.32
C LEU A 115 -21.28 28.69 16.81
N THR A 116 -19.99 28.82 17.08
CA THR A 116 -19.31 30.11 17.29
C THR A 116 -18.30 30.30 16.17
N LEU A 117 -18.43 31.40 15.45
CA LEU A 117 -17.55 31.79 14.33
C LEU A 117 -16.84 33.09 14.72
N THR A 118 -15.53 33.05 14.93
CA THR A 118 -14.67 34.20 15.18
C THR A 118 -13.70 34.39 14.03
N SER A 119 -13.54 35.61 13.53
CA SER A 119 -12.59 35.86 12.43
C SER A 119 -11.98 37.25 12.50
N SER A 120 -10.75 37.37 11.98
CA SER A 120 -10.03 38.63 11.83
C SER A 120 -9.27 38.61 10.50
N GLN A 121 -9.26 39.73 9.78
CA GLN A 121 -8.49 39.92 8.54
C GLN A 121 -7.15 40.62 8.77
N ALA A 122 -6.96 41.22 9.94
CA ALA A 122 -5.78 42.01 10.29
C ALA A 122 -5.01 41.39 11.47
N ASP A 123 -3.73 41.72 11.57
CA ASP A 123 -2.86 41.30 12.68
C ASP A 123 -2.85 42.34 13.83
N ASP A 124 -3.95 43.08 14.01
CA ASP A 124 -4.11 44.11 15.05
C ASP A 124 -4.68 43.55 16.35
N GLY A 125 -4.94 42.25 16.41
CA GLY A 125 -5.50 41.56 17.57
C GLY A 125 -7.01 41.79 17.77
N ILE A 126 -7.69 42.46 16.83
CA ILE A 126 -9.13 42.68 16.85
C ILE A 126 -9.82 41.73 15.88
N GLY A 127 -10.72 40.94 16.40
CA GLY A 127 -11.59 40.06 15.60
C GLY A 127 -13.06 40.33 15.90
N TYR A 128 -13.90 39.68 15.18
CA TYR A 128 -15.34 39.72 15.31
C TYR A 128 -15.92 38.33 15.44
N GLN A 129 -16.95 38.20 16.27
CA GLN A 129 -17.57 36.91 16.58
C GLN A 129 -19.07 36.94 16.31
N VAL A 130 -19.60 35.83 15.83
CA VAL A 130 -21.02 35.56 15.70
C VAL A 130 -21.33 34.20 16.33
N GLU A 131 -22.43 34.14 17.06
CA GLU A 131 -22.94 32.90 17.65
C GLU A 131 -24.28 32.51 17.06
N VAL A 132 -24.42 31.20 16.71
CA VAL A 132 -25.66 30.63 16.18
C VAL A 132 -26.00 29.37 16.97
N ASN A 133 -27.22 29.35 17.53
CA ASN A 133 -27.73 28.21 18.28
C ASN A 133 -28.88 27.54 17.54
N GLY A 134 -28.56 26.50 16.75
CA GLY A 134 -29.58 25.77 15.98
C GLY A 134 -30.27 26.67 14.95
N THR A 135 -31.59 26.76 15.02
CA THR A 135 -32.41 27.46 14.02
C THR A 135 -32.68 28.94 14.33
N ALA A 136 -32.05 29.50 15.36
CA ALA A 136 -32.21 30.90 15.76
C ALA A 136 -31.33 31.84 14.89
N PHE A 137 -31.72 32.02 13.63
CA PHE A 137 -30.98 32.89 12.69
C PHE A 137 -31.39 34.37 12.73
N ASP A 138 -32.42 34.72 13.49
CA ASP A 138 -33.09 36.03 13.36
C ASP A 138 -32.38 37.20 14.06
N ARG A 139 -31.38 36.97 14.93
CA ARG A 139 -30.60 38.03 15.59
C ARG A 139 -29.16 37.56 15.82
N GLN A 140 -28.33 37.81 14.84
CA GLN A 140 -26.89 37.62 15.00
C GLN A 140 -26.26 38.95 15.36
N GLU A 141 -25.89 39.10 16.62
CA GLU A 141 -25.13 40.27 17.10
C GLU A 141 -23.63 40.00 16.85
N ILE A 142 -23.00 40.91 16.10
CA ILE A 142 -21.56 40.90 15.91
C ILE A 142 -20.92 41.47 17.17
N GLN A 143 -20.03 40.72 17.80
CA GLN A 143 -19.28 41.15 18.96
C GLN A 143 -17.80 41.32 18.61
N ALA A 144 -17.19 42.41 18.99
CA ALA A 144 -15.75 42.60 18.88
C ALA A 144 -15.06 41.76 19.97
N VAL A 145 -14.07 40.97 19.59
CA VAL A 145 -13.31 40.09 20.49
C VAL A 145 -11.83 40.16 20.16
N ALA A 146 -10.97 39.80 21.12
CA ALA A 146 -9.55 39.62 20.86
C ALA A 146 -9.34 38.33 20.02
N ALA A 147 -8.80 38.44 18.80
CA ALA A 147 -8.49 37.32 17.94
C ALA A 147 -7.29 37.60 17.05
N PRO A 148 -6.43 36.62 16.81
CA PRO A 148 -5.39 36.70 15.78
C PRO A 148 -6.01 36.69 14.40
N LYS A 149 -5.24 37.05 13.38
CA LYS A 149 -5.62 36.91 11.97
C LYS A 149 -5.95 35.45 11.65
N GLY A 150 -7.02 35.25 10.87
CA GLY A 150 -7.52 33.95 10.47
C GLY A 150 -8.96 33.72 10.92
N THR A 151 -9.34 32.45 10.99
CA THR A 151 -10.70 32.07 11.39
C THR A 151 -10.66 30.98 12.45
N HIS A 152 -11.50 31.12 13.47
CA HIS A 152 -11.69 30.17 14.54
C HIS A 152 -13.16 29.77 14.61
N ILE A 153 -13.44 28.49 14.35
CA ILE A 153 -14.79 27.94 14.34
C ILE A 153 -14.92 26.89 15.44
N ARG A 154 -15.92 27.07 16.27
CA ARG A 154 -16.30 26.15 17.34
C ARG A 154 -17.68 25.58 17.08
N VAL A 155 -17.78 24.27 16.97
CA VAL A 155 -19.03 23.54 16.80
C VAL A 155 -19.23 22.66 18.02
N GLN A 156 -20.26 22.96 18.81
CA GLN A 156 -20.55 22.26 20.06
C GLN A 156 -21.89 21.53 19.94
N ASP A 157 -22.03 20.43 20.69
CA ASP A 157 -23.27 19.65 20.82
C ASP A 157 -23.89 19.26 19.47
N LEU A 158 -23.11 18.71 18.56
CA LEU A 158 -23.59 18.32 17.22
C LEU A 158 -24.82 17.43 17.33
N PHE A 159 -25.86 17.75 16.56
CA PHE A 159 -27.18 17.10 16.54
C PHE A 159 -27.97 17.20 17.86
N PHE A 160 -27.73 18.23 18.67
CA PHE A 160 -28.49 18.41 19.93
C PHE A 160 -30.01 18.54 19.69
N ASN A 161 -30.41 19.15 18.58
CA ASN A 161 -31.78 19.38 18.16
C ASN A 161 -32.29 18.34 17.14
N VAL A 162 -31.51 17.28 16.81
CA VAL A 162 -31.87 16.19 15.91
C VAL A 162 -31.61 14.83 16.59
N PRO A 163 -32.40 14.44 17.61
CA PRO A 163 -32.12 13.25 18.42
C PRO A 163 -32.01 11.95 17.62
N ALA A 164 -32.80 11.83 16.54
CA ALA A 164 -32.73 10.67 15.65
C ALA A 164 -31.33 10.48 15.07
N ARG A 165 -30.70 11.54 14.55
CA ARG A 165 -29.32 11.47 14.02
C ARG A 165 -28.28 11.20 15.07
N ARG A 166 -28.42 11.85 16.25
CA ARG A 166 -27.48 11.63 17.37
C ARG A 166 -27.42 10.14 17.75
N LYS A 167 -28.55 9.40 17.63
CA LYS A 167 -28.59 7.95 17.88
C LYS A 167 -27.87 7.11 16.82
N PHE A 168 -27.69 7.62 15.61
CA PHE A 168 -26.97 6.91 14.53
C PHE A 168 -25.45 7.12 14.58
N LEU A 169 -24.96 8.04 15.41
CA LEU A 169 -23.51 8.18 15.61
C LEU A 169 -22.93 6.90 16.21
N LYS A 170 -21.77 6.52 15.71
CA LYS A 170 -21.03 5.37 16.20
C LYS A 170 -20.32 5.71 17.53
N LYS A 171 -19.55 4.77 18.06
CA LYS A 171 -18.72 5.01 19.24
C LYS A 171 -17.73 6.15 18.96
N PRO A 172 -17.36 6.98 19.97
CA PRO A 172 -16.46 8.14 19.79
C PRO A 172 -15.15 7.81 19.07
N GLY A 173 -14.53 6.65 19.36
CA GLY A 173 -13.32 6.22 18.68
C GLY A 173 -13.51 5.94 17.19
N THR A 174 -14.69 5.42 16.78
CA THR A 174 -15.00 5.17 15.36
C THR A 174 -15.25 6.48 14.62
N GLU A 175 -16.00 7.41 15.22
CA GLU A 175 -16.22 8.73 14.60
C GLU A 175 -14.92 9.52 14.49
N PHE A 176 -14.05 9.43 15.51
CA PHE A 176 -12.73 10.04 15.45
C PHE A 176 -11.88 9.44 14.33
N GLY A 177 -11.90 8.12 14.14
CA GLY A 177 -11.20 7.46 13.02
C GLY A 177 -11.61 8.00 11.65
N HIS A 178 -12.91 8.34 11.47
CA HIS A 178 -13.38 9.01 10.24
C HIS A 178 -12.83 10.44 10.11
N ILE A 179 -12.70 11.18 11.21
CA ILE A 179 -12.10 12.53 11.22
C ILE A 179 -10.61 12.44 10.88
N GLU A 180 -9.88 11.54 11.52
CA GLU A 180 -8.46 11.32 11.28
C GLU A 180 -8.20 10.98 9.80
N GLU A 181 -9.05 10.15 9.19
CA GLU A 181 -8.95 9.82 7.77
C GLU A 181 -9.17 11.05 6.86
N ILE A 182 -10.08 11.97 7.19
CA ILE A 182 -10.25 13.22 6.45
C ILE A 182 -9.01 14.11 6.55
N VAL A 183 -8.45 14.27 7.75
CA VAL A 183 -7.22 15.05 7.97
C VAL A 183 -6.06 14.43 7.20
N ARG A 184 -5.90 13.10 7.25
CA ARG A 184 -4.89 12.35 6.50
C ARG A 184 -4.98 12.64 5.00
N ARG A 185 -6.18 12.55 4.43
CA ARG A 185 -6.44 12.80 3.01
C ARG A 185 -6.04 14.22 2.59
N LEU A 186 -6.40 15.23 3.37
CA LEU A 186 -6.05 16.61 3.07
C LEU A 186 -4.54 16.86 3.24
N ALA A 187 -3.92 16.29 4.27
CA ALA A 187 -2.49 16.43 4.53
C ALA A 187 -1.59 15.75 3.47
N LEU A 188 -2.10 14.74 2.75
CA LEU A 188 -1.40 14.06 1.65
C LEU A 188 -1.37 14.86 0.35
N THR A 189 -2.18 15.91 0.21
CA THR A 189 -2.19 16.77 -0.98
C THR A 189 -1.73 18.20 -0.70
N HIS A 190 -1.90 18.69 0.55
CA HIS A 190 -1.50 20.04 0.95
C HIS A 190 -0.22 19.99 1.79
N PHE A 191 0.91 19.79 1.13
CA PHE A 191 2.22 19.71 1.79
C PHE A 191 2.73 21.06 2.32
N ASP A 192 2.21 22.15 1.81
CA ASP A 192 2.45 23.55 2.19
C ASP A 192 1.72 23.97 3.46
N ILE A 193 0.84 23.11 4.00
CA ILE A 193 0.05 23.39 5.21
C ILE A 193 0.55 22.55 6.38
N ARG A 194 0.69 23.18 7.56
CA ARG A 194 0.88 22.49 8.83
C ARG A 194 -0.45 22.01 9.38
N PHE A 195 -0.55 20.73 9.77
CA PHE A 195 -1.74 20.14 10.41
C PHE A 195 -1.43 19.68 11.83
N VAL A 196 -2.27 20.08 12.78
CA VAL A 196 -2.26 19.57 14.15
C VAL A 196 -3.64 19.02 14.47
N LEU A 197 -3.75 17.73 14.80
CA LEU A 197 -4.98 17.09 15.21
C LEU A 197 -4.90 16.62 16.65
N GLU A 198 -5.79 17.16 17.49
CA GLU A 198 -5.94 16.79 18.90
C GLU A 198 -7.26 16.06 19.11
N HIS A 199 -7.24 15.00 19.91
CA HIS A 199 -8.44 14.29 20.36
C HIS A 199 -8.42 14.10 21.87
N ASN A 200 -9.45 14.61 22.55
CA ASN A 200 -9.56 14.57 24.01
C ASN A 200 -8.25 15.08 24.67
N GLN A 201 -7.76 16.25 24.27
CA GLN A 201 -6.55 16.92 24.78
C GLN A 201 -5.23 16.18 24.49
N SER A 202 -5.25 15.14 23.65
CA SER A 202 -4.06 14.40 23.23
C SER A 202 -3.78 14.64 21.75
N ILE A 203 -2.57 15.06 21.42
CA ILE A 203 -2.12 15.24 20.03
C ILE A 203 -2.04 13.86 19.37
N LYS A 204 -2.77 13.68 18.26
CA LYS A 204 -2.78 12.47 17.43
C LYS A 204 -1.93 12.61 16.19
N LEU A 205 -1.98 13.79 15.55
CA LEU A 205 -1.15 14.10 14.40
C LEU A 205 -0.51 15.47 14.61
N ASN A 206 0.76 15.59 14.26
CA ASN A 206 1.47 16.86 14.15
C ASN A 206 2.36 16.78 12.91
N LEU A 207 1.93 17.45 11.85
CA LEU A 207 2.51 17.38 10.53
C LEU A 207 3.04 18.78 10.18
N PRO A 208 4.35 19.02 10.24
CA PRO A 208 4.94 20.30 9.85
C PRO A 208 4.82 20.51 8.33
N ILE A 209 4.99 21.75 7.86
CA ILE A 209 5.09 22.05 6.43
C ILE A 209 6.18 21.19 5.79
N ALA A 210 5.91 20.66 4.61
CA ALA A 210 6.81 19.78 3.85
C ALA A 210 7.10 20.38 2.47
N ASP A 211 7.98 21.37 2.45
CA ASP A 211 8.35 22.14 1.27
C ASP A 211 9.40 21.46 0.38
N SER A 212 10.14 20.48 0.92
CA SER A 212 11.14 19.70 0.18
C SER A 212 10.67 18.28 -0.11
N GLY A 213 11.28 17.62 -1.10
CA GLY A 213 10.99 16.22 -1.44
C GLY A 213 11.20 15.26 -0.28
N GLU A 214 12.23 15.49 0.54
CA GLU A 214 12.52 14.67 1.71
C GLU A 214 11.44 14.83 2.79
N LEU A 215 11.02 16.07 3.09
CA LEU A 215 9.97 16.33 4.07
C LEU A 215 8.61 15.79 3.60
N ARG A 216 8.32 15.86 2.28
CA ARG A 216 7.12 15.23 1.70
C ARG A 216 7.15 13.72 1.89
N PHE A 217 8.29 13.07 1.61
CA PHE A 217 8.46 11.65 1.85
C PHE A 217 8.28 11.27 3.32
N GLN A 218 8.87 12.04 4.25
CA GLN A 218 8.70 11.82 5.70
C GLN A 218 7.23 11.96 6.13
N ARG A 219 6.50 12.96 5.60
CA ARG A 219 5.06 13.10 5.87
C ARG A 219 4.26 11.92 5.34
N VAL A 220 4.55 11.46 4.11
CA VAL A 220 3.91 10.26 3.53
C VAL A 220 4.21 9.04 4.39
N GLN A 221 5.45 8.87 4.87
CA GLN A 221 5.84 7.79 5.76
C GLN A 221 5.11 7.84 7.09
N GLN A 222 4.93 9.02 7.68
CA GLN A 222 4.19 9.21 8.93
C GLN A 222 2.71 8.85 8.77
N LEU A 223 2.10 9.15 7.62
CA LEU A 223 0.68 8.95 7.35
C LEU A 223 0.33 7.54 6.83
N LEU A 224 1.16 6.96 5.97
CA LEU A 224 0.90 5.67 5.32
C LEU A 224 1.73 4.52 5.89
N GLY A 225 2.72 4.84 6.73
CA GLY A 225 3.57 3.86 7.42
C GLY A 225 4.86 3.54 6.68
N ARG A 226 5.86 3.08 7.43
CA ARG A 226 7.19 2.74 6.93
C ARG A 226 7.16 1.61 5.90
N THR A 227 6.41 0.54 6.19
CA THR A 227 6.31 -0.62 5.30
C THR A 227 5.90 -0.21 3.88
N PHE A 228 4.91 0.69 3.75
CA PHE A 228 4.49 1.19 2.44
C PHE A 228 5.63 1.98 1.76
N THR A 229 6.25 2.95 2.47
CA THR A 229 7.19 3.89 1.85
C THR A 229 8.56 3.27 1.54
N GLU A 230 9.03 2.29 2.34
CA GLU A 230 10.32 1.64 2.13
C GLU A 230 10.30 0.72 0.89
N ASN A 231 9.14 0.17 0.55
CA ASN A 231 8.99 -0.76 -0.56
C ASN A 231 8.21 -0.18 -1.76
N ALA A 232 7.68 1.05 -1.65
CA ALA A 232 6.90 1.65 -2.73
C ALA A 232 7.79 2.16 -3.87
N TYR A 233 7.27 2.05 -5.08
CA TYR A 233 7.92 2.52 -6.30
C TYR A 233 7.44 3.93 -6.64
N TRP A 234 8.39 4.85 -6.84
CA TRP A 234 8.06 6.18 -7.35
C TRP A 234 7.76 6.12 -8.85
N MET A 235 6.69 6.75 -9.25
CA MET A 235 6.28 6.91 -10.63
C MET A 235 6.20 8.40 -10.98
N ASP A 236 6.75 8.77 -12.14
CA ASP A 236 6.63 10.09 -12.75
C ASP A 236 6.47 9.89 -14.25
N ALA A 237 5.26 10.10 -14.73
CA ALA A 237 4.89 9.90 -16.13
C ALA A 237 4.22 11.14 -16.69
N ASP A 238 4.63 11.59 -17.85
CA ASP A 238 4.16 12.79 -18.51
C ASP A 238 3.62 12.48 -19.90
N SER A 239 2.57 13.18 -20.29
CA SER A 239 1.94 13.14 -21.61
C SER A 239 1.48 14.54 -21.98
N ILE A 240 1.03 14.75 -23.21
CA ILE A 240 0.63 16.07 -23.73
C ILE A 240 -0.45 16.73 -22.83
N ASN A 241 -1.39 15.95 -22.30
CA ASN A 241 -2.56 16.49 -21.57
C ASN A 241 -2.67 15.96 -20.13
N MET A 242 -1.74 15.11 -19.69
CA MET A 242 -1.84 14.44 -18.39
C MET A 242 -0.45 14.21 -17.80
N ARG A 243 -0.34 14.42 -16.48
CA ARG A 243 0.84 14.03 -15.71
C ARG A 243 0.43 13.17 -14.53
N LEU A 244 1.12 12.06 -14.31
CA LEU A 244 0.84 11.11 -13.23
C LEU A 244 2.09 10.90 -12.39
N THR A 245 2.03 11.33 -11.14
CA THR A 245 3.14 11.16 -10.19
C THR A 245 2.67 10.43 -8.93
N GLY A 246 3.59 9.83 -8.19
CA GLY A 246 3.27 9.24 -6.89
C GLY A 246 3.95 7.92 -6.62
N TRP A 247 3.40 7.16 -5.69
CA TRP A 247 3.95 5.90 -5.20
C TRP A 247 3.01 4.75 -5.47
N LEU A 248 3.55 3.69 -6.04
CA LEU A 248 2.92 2.38 -6.18
C LEU A 248 3.48 1.43 -5.13
N GLY A 249 2.63 0.83 -4.31
CA GLY A 249 3.05 -0.10 -3.27
C GLY A 249 3.60 -1.39 -3.85
N HIS A 250 4.60 -1.95 -3.17
CA HIS A 250 5.16 -3.24 -3.55
C HIS A 250 4.09 -4.34 -3.36
N PRO A 251 3.96 -5.29 -4.29
CA PRO A 251 2.96 -6.35 -4.21
C PRO A 251 3.04 -7.23 -2.96
N SER A 252 4.26 -7.40 -2.37
CA SER A 252 4.40 -8.15 -1.10
C SER A 252 3.71 -7.49 0.09
N ASP A 253 3.44 -6.18 0.01
CA ASP A 253 2.81 -5.41 1.06
C ASP A 253 1.31 -5.22 0.81
N ALA A 254 0.76 -5.97 -0.16
CA ALA A 254 -0.66 -5.96 -0.46
C ALA A 254 -1.50 -6.43 0.73
N ARG A 255 -2.65 -5.79 0.91
CA ARG A 255 -3.51 -5.94 2.10
C ARG A 255 -4.86 -6.54 1.72
N ALA A 256 -5.50 -7.19 2.69
CA ALA A 256 -6.87 -7.70 2.50
C ALA A 256 -7.92 -6.58 2.38
N GLN A 257 -7.58 -5.36 2.79
CA GLN A 257 -8.46 -4.19 2.71
C GLN A 257 -7.84 -3.10 1.84
N ALA A 258 -8.69 -2.39 1.07
CA ALA A 258 -8.27 -1.27 0.21
C ALA A 258 -8.19 0.06 1.01
N ASP A 259 -7.43 0.05 2.12
CA ASP A 259 -7.32 1.16 3.08
C ASP A 259 -6.17 2.13 2.76
N LEU A 260 -5.23 1.74 1.89
CA LEU A 260 -4.11 2.57 1.45
C LEU A 260 -4.20 2.93 -0.04
N GLN A 261 -5.40 3.27 -0.52
CA GLN A 261 -5.64 3.60 -1.93
C GLN A 261 -6.06 5.06 -2.06
N TYR A 262 -5.09 5.92 -2.39
CA TYR A 262 -5.29 7.36 -2.52
C TYR A 262 -4.99 7.81 -3.95
N VAL A 263 -5.99 8.41 -4.59
CA VAL A 263 -5.86 9.04 -5.91
C VAL A 263 -6.35 10.47 -5.81
N TYR A 264 -5.51 11.39 -6.28
CA TYR A 264 -5.83 12.80 -6.38
C TYR A 264 -5.86 13.20 -7.84
N VAL A 265 -6.89 13.93 -8.25
CA VAL A 265 -6.99 14.53 -9.59
C VAL A 265 -7.10 16.03 -9.40
N ASN A 266 -6.13 16.77 -9.94
CA ASN A 266 -6.01 18.23 -9.77
C ASN A 266 -6.14 18.66 -8.30
N GLY A 267 -5.46 17.95 -7.38
CA GLY A 267 -5.47 18.20 -5.94
C GLY A 267 -6.71 17.69 -5.19
N ARG A 268 -7.71 17.13 -5.86
CA ARG A 268 -8.93 16.59 -5.23
C ARG A 268 -8.84 15.09 -5.08
N ILE A 269 -9.17 14.57 -3.90
CA ILE A 269 -9.28 13.12 -3.70
C ILE A 269 -10.48 12.56 -4.43
N VAL A 270 -10.27 11.52 -5.21
CA VAL A 270 -11.32 10.90 -6.02
C VAL A 270 -11.38 9.40 -5.80
N LYS A 271 -12.57 8.85 -5.94
CA LYS A 271 -12.82 7.41 -6.02
C LYS A 271 -13.40 7.12 -7.40
N ASP A 272 -12.51 7.07 -8.40
CA ASP A 272 -12.92 6.83 -9.77
C ASP A 272 -12.73 5.36 -10.16
N LYS A 273 -13.74 4.80 -10.84
CA LYS A 273 -13.74 3.40 -11.28
C LYS A 273 -12.76 3.16 -12.42
N THR A 274 -12.54 4.13 -13.28
CA THR A 274 -11.66 4.05 -14.44
C THR A 274 -10.21 3.91 -13.97
N ILE A 275 -9.77 4.79 -13.06
CA ILE A 275 -8.41 4.75 -12.48
C ILE A 275 -8.23 3.49 -11.64
N SER A 276 -9.19 3.15 -10.77
CA SER A 276 -9.11 1.95 -9.94
C SER A 276 -9.05 0.67 -10.77
N HIS A 277 -9.77 0.61 -11.90
CA HIS A 277 -9.71 -0.51 -12.83
C HIS A 277 -8.38 -0.57 -13.56
N ALA A 278 -7.86 0.58 -14.04
CA ALA A 278 -6.56 0.67 -14.70
C ALA A 278 -5.42 0.17 -13.80
N LEU A 279 -5.42 0.60 -12.52
CA LEU A 279 -4.44 0.14 -11.53
C LEU A 279 -4.58 -1.36 -11.24
N ARG A 280 -5.81 -1.86 -11.11
CA ARG A 280 -6.04 -3.31 -10.95
C ARG A 280 -5.46 -4.09 -12.10
N MET A 281 -5.67 -3.62 -13.35
CA MET A 281 -5.09 -4.23 -14.55
C MET A 281 -3.55 -4.11 -14.61
N ALA A 282 -2.96 -3.05 -14.06
CA ALA A 282 -1.51 -2.92 -13.96
C ALA A 282 -0.91 -3.92 -12.98
N TYR A 283 -1.61 -4.20 -11.88
CA TYR A 283 -1.23 -5.22 -10.90
C TYR A 283 -1.72 -6.64 -11.25
N ASP A 284 -2.42 -6.79 -12.38
CA ASP A 284 -2.92 -8.10 -12.82
C ASP A 284 -1.77 -9.09 -13.04
N GLY A 285 -1.96 -10.29 -12.52
CA GLY A 285 -0.92 -11.33 -12.54
C GLY A 285 0.17 -11.17 -11.47
N ILE A 286 0.15 -10.09 -10.69
CA ILE A 286 1.09 -9.85 -9.59
C ILE A 286 0.41 -10.00 -8.23
N LEU A 287 -0.85 -9.54 -8.12
CA LEU A 287 -1.65 -9.66 -6.90
C LEU A 287 -2.60 -10.85 -6.98
N HIS A 288 -2.85 -11.48 -5.85
CA HIS A 288 -3.76 -12.62 -5.76
C HIS A 288 -5.08 -12.32 -5.08
N GLY A 289 -6.11 -12.93 -5.61
CA GLY A 289 -7.43 -13.02 -4.99
C GLY A 289 -7.99 -11.65 -4.58
N HIS A 290 -8.29 -11.49 -3.31
CA HIS A 290 -8.88 -10.27 -2.76
C HIS A 290 -7.85 -9.30 -2.16
N GLN A 291 -6.58 -9.38 -2.58
CA GLN A 291 -5.56 -8.46 -2.11
C GLN A 291 -5.59 -7.13 -2.85
N HIS A 292 -5.28 -6.07 -2.13
CA HIS A 292 -5.24 -4.69 -2.62
C HIS A 292 -3.86 -4.09 -2.42
N ALA A 293 -3.22 -3.66 -3.51
CA ALA A 293 -2.00 -2.86 -3.41
C ALA A 293 -2.33 -1.48 -2.82
N GLY A 294 -1.43 -0.97 -1.98
CA GLY A 294 -1.46 0.43 -1.60
C GLY A 294 -0.93 1.32 -2.72
N TYR A 295 -1.46 2.51 -2.87
CA TYR A 295 -0.92 3.53 -3.78
C TYR A 295 -1.30 4.94 -3.33
N LEU A 296 -0.43 5.88 -3.65
CA LEU A 296 -0.66 7.31 -3.50
C LEU A 296 -0.31 8.00 -4.81
N LEU A 297 -1.32 8.42 -5.57
CA LEU A 297 -1.17 8.92 -6.93
C LEU A 297 -1.77 10.32 -7.08
N PHE A 298 -1.08 11.14 -7.84
CA PHE A 298 -1.48 12.50 -8.21
C PHE A 298 -1.56 12.56 -9.74
N LEU A 299 -2.76 12.71 -10.25
CA LEU A 299 -3.04 12.88 -11.67
C LEU A 299 -3.41 14.35 -11.93
N GLU A 300 -2.61 14.99 -12.75
CA GLU A 300 -2.89 16.32 -13.28
C GLU A 300 -3.46 16.17 -14.69
N VAL A 301 -4.61 16.78 -14.93
CA VAL A 301 -5.33 16.73 -16.21
C VAL A 301 -5.85 18.13 -16.50
N ASP A 302 -5.89 18.51 -17.76
CA ASP A 302 -6.48 19.78 -18.17
C ASP A 302 -7.93 19.89 -17.61
N PRO A 303 -8.27 20.99 -16.90
CA PRO A 303 -9.58 21.18 -16.31
C PRO A 303 -10.75 21.08 -17.31
N GLU A 304 -10.54 21.42 -18.60
CA GLU A 304 -11.54 21.28 -19.65
C GLU A 304 -11.92 19.83 -19.96
N ASN A 305 -11.05 18.87 -19.60
CA ASN A 305 -11.25 17.44 -19.83
C ASN A 305 -11.93 16.72 -18.67
N ILE A 306 -12.36 17.45 -17.62
CA ILE A 306 -12.92 16.86 -16.40
C ILE A 306 -14.22 17.55 -16.00
N ASP A 307 -15.29 16.78 -15.80
CA ASP A 307 -16.49 17.23 -15.10
C ASP A 307 -16.43 16.83 -13.63
N VAL A 308 -16.31 17.80 -12.74
CA VAL A 308 -16.26 17.61 -11.28
C VAL A 308 -17.62 17.76 -10.59
N ASN A 309 -18.66 18.16 -11.32
CA ASN A 309 -20.00 18.39 -10.76
C ASN A 309 -20.94 17.20 -10.92
N VAL A 310 -20.43 15.98 -10.72
CA VAL A 310 -21.19 14.72 -10.93
C VAL A 310 -21.98 14.30 -9.69
N HIS A 311 -21.42 14.50 -8.48
CA HIS A 311 -22.02 14.02 -7.23
C HIS A 311 -21.98 15.07 -6.11
N PRO A 312 -22.98 15.13 -5.19
CA PRO A 312 -23.01 16.09 -4.08
C PRO A 312 -21.75 16.03 -3.20
N THR A 313 -21.17 14.86 -2.99
CA THR A 313 -19.95 14.66 -2.15
C THR A 313 -18.65 14.94 -2.88
N LYS A 314 -18.69 15.25 -4.20
CA LYS A 314 -17.51 15.57 -5.04
C LYS A 314 -16.42 14.49 -5.08
N HIS A 315 -16.73 13.25 -4.70
CA HIS A 315 -15.79 12.13 -4.74
C HIS A 315 -15.74 11.42 -6.09
N GLU A 316 -16.72 11.68 -6.96
CA GLU A 316 -16.79 11.14 -8.31
C GLU A 316 -16.56 12.26 -9.31
N ILE A 317 -15.71 11.99 -10.29
CA ILE A 317 -15.43 12.85 -11.43
C ILE A 317 -15.78 12.11 -12.71
N ARG A 318 -16.00 12.84 -13.79
CA ARG A 318 -16.11 12.26 -15.13
C ARG A 318 -15.04 12.81 -16.02
N PHE A 319 -14.24 11.94 -16.61
CA PHE A 319 -13.30 12.30 -17.64
C PHE A 319 -14.01 12.37 -18.98
N LEU A 320 -13.69 13.38 -19.79
CA LEU A 320 -14.19 13.49 -21.15
C LEU A 320 -13.76 12.27 -21.98
N ASN A 321 -12.50 11.85 -21.84
CA ASN A 321 -11.95 10.67 -22.49
C ASN A 321 -11.50 9.61 -21.47
N GLN A 322 -12.42 8.85 -20.92
CA GLN A 322 -12.15 7.82 -19.93
C GLN A 322 -11.17 6.73 -20.41
N ARG A 323 -11.21 6.41 -21.71
CA ARG A 323 -10.35 5.38 -22.29
C ARG A 323 -8.89 5.82 -22.30
N GLU A 324 -8.61 7.07 -22.65
CA GLU A 324 -7.27 7.63 -22.67
C GLU A 324 -6.66 7.64 -21.25
N VAL A 325 -7.41 8.13 -20.25
CA VAL A 325 -6.99 8.10 -18.83
C VAL A 325 -6.72 6.67 -18.37
N HIS A 326 -7.61 5.73 -18.71
CA HIS A 326 -7.45 4.32 -18.34
C HIS A 326 -6.15 3.74 -18.92
N GLU A 327 -5.92 3.90 -20.22
CA GLU A 327 -4.72 3.35 -20.89
C GLU A 327 -3.45 4.02 -20.38
N PHE A 328 -3.47 5.35 -20.17
CA PHE A 328 -2.34 6.10 -19.62
C PHE A 328 -1.95 5.56 -18.23
N VAL A 329 -2.90 5.51 -17.29
CA VAL A 329 -2.64 5.01 -15.93
C VAL A 329 -2.18 3.55 -15.95
N ARG A 330 -2.86 2.70 -16.74
CA ARG A 330 -2.52 1.27 -16.84
C ARG A 330 -1.11 1.07 -17.40
N HIS A 331 -0.78 1.78 -18.47
CA HIS A 331 0.52 1.62 -19.16
C HIS A 331 1.67 1.99 -18.23
N TYR A 332 1.67 3.19 -17.69
CA TYR A 332 2.78 3.67 -16.87
C TYR A 332 2.87 3.00 -15.50
N ALA A 333 1.75 2.62 -14.89
CA ALA A 333 1.78 1.81 -13.68
C ALA A 333 2.38 0.42 -13.94
N LYS A 334 2.01 -0.24 -15.07
CA LYS A 334 2.58 -1.53 -15.46
C LYS A 334 4.06 -1.42 -15.79
N GLU A 335 4.46 -0.38 -16.50
CA GLU A 335 5.86 -0.09 -16.83
C GLU A 335 6.70 0.09 -15.57
N THR A 336 6.24 0.95 -14.64
CA THR A 336 6.92 1.16 -13.34
C THR A 336 7.06 -0.17 -12.58
N LEU A 337 6.01 -0.96 -12.48
CA LEU A 337 6.06 -2.27 -11.81
C LEU A 337 6.99 -3.27 -12.51
N SER A 338 7.14 -3.22 -13.85
CA SER A 338 8.02 -4.11 -14.62
C SER A 338 9.49 -3.71 -14.53
N GLN A 339 9.81 -2.42 -14.55
CA GLN A 339 11.19 -1.92 -14.43
C GLN A 339 11.87 -2.37 -13.14
N PHE A 340 11.14 -2.46 -12.05
CA PHE A 340 11.67 -2.93 -10.76
C PHE A 340 11.83 -4.45 -10.67
N GLN A 341 11.24 -5.20 -11.58
CA GLN A 341 11.50 -6.63 -11.69
C GLN A 341 12.81 -6.92 -12.43
N THR A 342 13.16 -6.04 -13.39
CA THR A 342 14.46 -6.07 -14.07
C THR A 342 15.56 -5.38 -13.28
N ALA A 343 15.28 -4.38 -12.45
CA ALA A 343 16.28 -3.66 -11.65
C ALA A 343 16.92 -4.50 -10.54
N THR A 344 16.34 -5.63 -10.16
CA THR A 344 17.05 -6.66 -9.39
C THR A 344 18.06 -7.43 -10.26
N ALA A 345 17.97 -7.31 -11.59
CA ALA A 345 18.99 -7.80 -12.53
C ALA A 345 20.04 -6.70 -12.88
N ASP A 346 19.66 -5.42 -12.82
CA ASP A 346 20.48 -4.28 -13.29
C ASP A 346 21.04 -3.38 -12.17
N LEU A 347 20.96 -3.78 -10.90
CA LEU A 347 21.73 -3.10 -9.82
C LEU A 347 23.23 -3.11 -10.10
N SER A 348 23.73 -4.11 -10.86
CA SER A 348 25.12 -4.14 -11.30
C SER A 348 25.45 -3.05 -12.32
N ASP A 349 24.56 -2.69 -13.22
CA ASP A 349 24.82 -1.69 -14.26
C ASP A 349 24.63 -0.25 -13.76
N ALA A 350 23.68 -0.01 -12.87
CA ALA A 350 23.52 1.30 -12.23
C ALA A 350 24.68 1.62 -11.26
N MET A 351 25.23 0.62 -10.54
CA MET A 351 26.45 0.80 -9.75
C MET A 351 27.69 1.00 -10.62
N LYS A 352 27.81 0.30 -11.74
CA LYS A 352 28.91 0.53 -12.71
C LYS A 352 28.85 1.92 -13.35
N ILE A 353 27.67 2.45 -13.60
CA ILE A 353 27.48 3.82 -14.10
C ILE A 353 27.82 4.85 -13.01
N ALA A 354 27.46 4.60 -11.76
CA ALA A 354 27.81 5.45 -10.63
C ALA A 354 29.32 5.40 -10.30
N GLU A 355 29.96 4.24 -10.35
CA GLU A 355 31.41 4.09 -10.19
C GLU A 355 32.20 4.74 -11.34
N ASN A 356 31.75 4.63 -12.58
CA ASN A 356 32.36 5.30 -13.72
C ASN A 356 32.18 6.83 -13.68
N GLN A 357 31.10 7.35 -13.12
CA GLN A 357 30.92 8.78 -12.90
C GLN A 357 31.72 9.30 -11.69
N ALA A 358 31.88 8.51 -10.65
CA ALA A 358 32.73 8.85 -9.50
C ALA A 358 34.22 8.83 -9.81
N SER A 359 34.65 8.01 -10.77
CA SER A 359 36.08 7.94 -11.21
C SER A 359 36.47 9.03 -12.20
N MET A 360 35.53 9.81 -12.74
CA MET A 360 35.86 10.92 -13.66
C MET A 360 35.92 12.31 -13.03
N SER A 361 35.71 12.47 -11.73
CA SER A 361 35.75 13.80 -11.10
C SER A 361 36.21 13.81 -9.65
N VAL A 362 37.46 13.44 -9.36
CA VAL A 362 38.15 13.96 -8.18
C VAL A 362 39.64 14.02 -8.47
N GLN A 363 40.13 15.15 -8.97
CA GLN A 363 41.47 15.59 -8.67
C GLN A 363 41.47 16.11 -7.23
N PRO A 364 42.38 15.64 -6.34
CA PRO A 364 42.44 16.17 -4.99
C PRO A 364 43.00 17.60 -5.03
N ARG A 365 42.16 18.58 -4.86
CA ARG A 365 42.62 19.91 -4.47
C ARG A 365 43.02 19.84 -3.01
N TYR A 366 44.35 19.91 -2.79
CA TYR A 366 44.92 20.19 -1.49
C TYR A 366 44.33 21.52 -0.97
N GLN A 367 43.52 21.47 0.07
CA GLN A 367 43.19 22.63 0.87
C GLN A 367 44.21 22.73 2.00
N GLU A 368 44.94 23.82 2.03
CA GLU A 368 45.81 24.19 3.15
C GLU A 368 44.99 24.32 4.44
N PRO A 369 45.52 23.88 5.58
CA PRO A 369 44.82 24.02 6.87
C PRO A 369 44.73 25.48 7.28
N LEU A 370 43.54 25.98 7.52
CA LEU A 370 43.29 27.29 8.11
C LEU A 370 43.90 27.36 9.50
N GLN A 371 44.94 28.19 9.64
CA GLN A 371 45.54 28.57 10.94
C GLN A 371 44.57 29.48 11.68
N LEU A 372 43.91 28.97 12.68
CA LEU A 372 43.16 29.75 13.67
C LEU A 372 44.14 30.41 14.63
N HIS A 373 44.39 31.71 14.46
CA HIS A 373 45.12 32.53 15.44
C HIS A 373 44.26 32.64 16.70
N ARG A 374 44.77 31.98 17.75
CA ARG A 374 44.25 32.10 19.12
C ARG A 374 44.82 33.39 19.71
N ARG A 375 43.96 34.44 19.75
CA ARG A 375 44.28 35.69 20.49
C ARG A 375 44.10 35.45 21.98
N VAL A 376 45.20 35.38 22.69
CA VAL A 376 45.22 35.39 24.16
C VAL A 376 45.22 36.84 24.61
N GLU A 377 44.15 37.30 25.22
CA GLU A 377 44.14 38.48 26.07
C GLU A 377 44.07 38.03 27.52
N SER A 378 45.15 38.25 28.23
CA SER A 378 45.30 38.10 29.65
C SER A 378 44.75 39.33 30.37
N THR A 379 43.79 39.11 31.29
CA THR A 379 43.61 40.03 32.41
C THR A 379 43.44 39.21 33.69
N GLN A 380 44.41 39.44 34.59
CA GLN A 380 44.46 39.00 35.98
C GLN A 380 43.46 39.79 36.82
N THR A 381 42.80 39.13 37.73
CA THR A 381 42.47 39.49 39.13
C THR A 381 41.59 38.30 39.60
N GLY A 382 41.98 37.52 40.56
CA GLY A 382 42.30 37.75 41.94
C GLY A 382 41.06 37.56 42.80
N GLU A 383 41.02 36.43 43.47
CA GLU A 383 40.61 36.22 44.87
C GLU A 383 39.76 34.97 45.17
N GLN A 384 40.42 34.08 45.89
CA GLN A 384 39.97 33.33 47.09
C GLN A 384 38.79 32.39 47.03
N ALA A 385 39.16 31.14 47.28
CA ALA A 385 38.26 30.07 47.76
C ALA A 385 37.80 30.35 49.19
N PRO A 386 36.71 29.69 49.66
CA PRO A 386 36.96 28.66 50.67
C PRO A 386 36.25 27.32 50.42
N SER A 387 36.91 26.36 51.00
CA SER A 387 36.66 24.94 51.21
C SER A 387 35.39 24.61 51.99
N ASP A 388 35.06 23.29 51.84
CA ASP A 388 34.35 22.42 52.75
C ASP A 388 32.82 22.34 52.59
N VAL A 389 32.34 21.19 52.14
CA VAL A 389 31.62 20.19 52.97
C VAL A 389 31.49 18.88 52.22
N LEU A 390 32.14 17.86 52.75
CA LEU A 390 31.92 16.43 52.52
C LEU A 390 30.51 16.03 53.00
N THR A 391 29.78 15.27 52.21
CA THR A 391 28.90 14.21 52.75
C THR A 391 28.86 13.02 51.82
N ASP A 392 29.36 11.92 52.34
CA ASP A 392 29.21 10.55 51.93
C ASP A 392 27.76 10.16 51.60
N PHE A 393 27.56 9.42 50.53
CA PHE A 393 26.58 8.35 50.51
C PHE A 393 27.13 7.14 49.78
N SER A 394 27.32 6.10 50.57
CA SER A 394 27.80 4.77 50.26
C SER A 394 26.88 3.99 49.33
N SER A 395 27.53 3.34 48.40
CA SER A 395 27.40 1.95 47.88
C SER A 395 26.17 1.14 48.25
N ASN A 396 25.45 0.67 47.23
CA ASN A 396 24.82 -0.63 47.26
C ASN A 396 24.96 -1.28 45.85
N GLN A 397 25.90 -2.21 45.74
CA GLN A 397 25.99 -3.20 44.68
C GLN A 397 25.14 -4.41 45.07
N PRO A 398 24.36 -5.01 44.17
CA PRO A 398 23.90 -6.38 44.34
C PRO A 398 24.93 -7.38 43.84
N GLN A 399 25.14 -8.37 44.64
CA GLN A 399 26.06 -9.48 44.52
C GLN A 399 25.88 -10.28 43.22
N GLY A 400 27.00 -10.50 42.52
CA GLY A 400 27.09 -11.42 41.38
C GLY A 400 27.07 -12.86 41.83
N VAL A 401 26.22 -13.64 41.16
CA VAL A 401 26.24 -15.13 41.26
C VAL A 401 27.27 -15.62 40.26
N HIS A 402 28.36 -16.18 40.79
CA HIS A 402 29.37 -16.88 39.99
C HIS A 402 28.84 -18.25 39.55
N TYR A 403 28.59 -18.42 38.25
CA TYR A 403 28.50 -19.74 37.62
C TYR A 403 29.89 -20.13 37.08
N SER A 404 30.54 -21.08 37.73
CA SER A 404 31.74 -21.73 37.22
C SER A 404 31.32 -22.74 36.11
N ALA A 405 31.59 -22.39 34.88
CA ALA A 405 31.49 -23.33 33.75
C ALA A 405 32.80 -24.11 33.59
N GLN A 406 32.78 -25.36 33.91
CA GLN A 406 33.83 -26.30 33.49
C GLN A 406 33.67 -26.61 32.00
N PRO A 407 34.73 -26.68 31.19
CA PRO A 407 34.63 -27.04 29.78
C PRO A 407 34.42 -28.56 29.65
N SER A 408 33.22 -28.98 29.25
CA SER A 408 32.98 -30.34 28.79
C SER A 408 33.65 -30.55 27.42
N ARG A 409 34.63 -31.42 27.38
CA ARG A 409 35.28 -31.89 26.14
C ARG A 409 34.21 -32.56 25.26
N TYR A 410 33.94 -31.97 24.10
CA TYR A 410 33.14 -32.57 23.04
C TYR A 410 33.89 -33.73 22.41
N GLN A 411 33.48 -34.98 22.74
CA GLN A 411 33.92 -36.23 22.09
C GLN A 411 33.03 -36.50 20.85
N GLY A 412 32.94 -35.52 19.90
CA GLY A 412 32.12 -35.68 18.70
C GLY A 412 32.90 -35.81 17.39
N SER A 413 34.21 -35.56 17.39
CA SER A 413 34.99 -35.52 16.15
C SER A 413 35.47 -36.88 15.62
N GLN A 414 35.49 -37.94 16.44
CA GLN A 414 35.89 -39.28 15.99
C GLN A 414 34.78 -40.06 15.31
N GLN A 415 33.51 -39.85 15.68
CA GLN A 415 32.39 -40.53 15.03
C GLN A 415 32.09 -39.95 13.63
N LEU A 416 32.31 -38.65 13.41
CA LEU A 416 32.12 -38.04 12.11
C LEU A 416 33.21 -38.46 11.10
N ASN A 417 34.47 -38.59 11.56
CA ASN A 417 35.56 -39.09 10.73
C ASN A 417 35.41 -40.59 10.37
N ASN A 418 34.89 -41.42 11.28
CA ASN A 418 34.62 -42.80 10.98
C ASN A 418 33.42 -43.02 10.03
N ALA A 419 32.40 -42.13 10.09
CA ALA A 419 31.28 -42.14 9.13
C ALA A 419 31.72 -41.71 7.73
N LEU A 420 32.60 -40.71 7.61
CA LEU A 420 33.18 -40.28 6.34
C LEU A 420 34.13 -41.32 5.73
N GLN A 421 34.91 -42.07 6.55
CA GLN A 421 35.76 -43.15 6.05
C GLN A 421 34.97 -44.36 5.58
N SER A 422 33.83 -44.70 6.20
CA SER A 422 32.97 -45.81 5.76
C SER A 422 32.20 -45.50 4.47
N TYR A 423 31.96 -44.22 4.15
CA TYR A 423 31.35 -43.81 2.88
C TYR A 423 32.33 -43.79 1.69
N LEU A 424 33.64 -43.70 1.98
CA LEU A 424 34.69 -43.68 0.95
C LEU A 424 35.36 -45.04 0.72
N ALA A 425 35.03 -46.07 1.53
CA ALA A 425 35.59 -47.41 1.45
C ALA A 425 35.26 -48.20 0.16
N PRO A 426 34.11 -48.02 -0.55
CA PRO A 426 33.82 -48.76 -1.79
C PRO A 426 34.63 -48.33 -3.02
N LEU A 427 35.44 -47.28 -2.94
CA LEU A 427 36.18 -46.75 -4.11
C LEU A 427 37.64 -47.19 -4.13
N ARG A 428 38.12 -48.07 -3.26
CA ARG A 428 39.51 -48.45 -3.13
C ARG A 428 39.90 -49.88 -3.52
N ASP A 429 38.96 -50.75 -3.87
CA ASP A 429 39.28 -52.11 -4.28
C ASP A 429 38.88 -52.40 -5.73
N THR A 430 39.68 -51.94 -6.67
CA THR A 430 39.93 -52.61 -7.96
C THR A 430 41.26 -52.11 -8.51
N SER A 431 42.38 -52.62 -7.94
CA SER A 431 43.69 -52.53 -8.55
C SER A 431 44.27 -53.92 -8.70
N SER A 432 44.03 -54.54 -9.87
CA SER A 432 44.96 -55.57 -10.39
C SER A 432 44.75 -55.67 -11.90
N GLY A 433 45.76 -55.24 -12.66
CA GLY A 433 45.84 -55.48 -14.13
C GLY A 433 46.49 -54.35 -14.92
N VAL A 434 47.77 -54.22 -14.75
CA VAL A 434 48.85 -54.04 -15.76
C VAL A 434 48.58 -53.26 -17.08
N ASP A 435 49.43 -52.26 -17.26
CA ASP A 435 50.08 -51.71 -18.46
C ASP A 435 49.38 -50.74 -19.42
N GLN A 436 50.11 -49.71 -19.58
CA GLN A 436 50.25 -48.69 -20.62
C GLN A 436 49.64 -47.31 -20.27
N ALA A 437 50.59 -46.46 -19.80
CA ALA A 437 50.42 -45.04 -19.64
C ALA A 437 50.12 -44.34 -20.98
N GLN A 438 48.90 -43.84 -21.12
CA GLN A 438 48.64 -42.68 -21.96
C GLN A 438 48.40 -41.46 -21.05
N PRO A 439 48.87 -40.27 -21.41
CA PRO A 439 48.66 -39.10 -20.59
C PRO A 439 47.18 -38.76 -20.53
N LEU A 440 46.64 -38.71 -19.31
CA LEU A 440 45.30 -38.21 -19.04
C LEU A 440 45.22 -36.77 -19.60
N ALA A 441 44.46 -36.63 -20.68
CA ALA A 441 44.01 -35.32 -21.11
C ALA A 441 43.38 -34.60 -19.94
N ASP A 442 43.84 -33.38 -19.68
CA ASP A 442 43.23 -32.43 -18.77
C ASP A 442 41.72 -32.37 -18.99
N PHE A 443 40.97 -33.04 -18.12
CA PHE A 443 39.58 -32.69 -17.91
C PHE A 443 39.56 -31.36 -17.18
N THR A 444 39.80 -30.25 -17.90
CA THR A 444 39.29 -28.96 -17.50
C THR A 444 37.80 -29.09 -17.45
N VAL A 445 37.26 -29.28 -16.24
CA VAL A 445 35.88 -28.97 -15.94
C VAL A 445 35.72 -27.50 -16.33
N GLN A 446 35.19 -27.26 -17.51
CA GLN A 446 34.74 -25.94 -17.90
C GLN A 446 33.70 -25.55 -16.85
N SER A 447 34.08 -24.79 -15.85
CA SER A 447 33.16 -24.09 -14.97
C SER A 447 32.25 -23.29 -15.89
N PRO A 448 30.93 -23.50 -15.88
CA PRO A 448 30.03 -22.69 -16.67
C PRO A 448 30.30 -21.22 -16.30
N LYS A 449 30.40 -20.36 -17.30
CA LYS A 449 30.64 -18.94 -17.09
C LYS A 449 29.48 -18.39 -16.26
N VAL A 450 29.76 -18.01 -15.03
CA VAL A 450 28.78 -17.48 -14.06
C VAL A 450 28.15 -16.18 -14.58
N ASP A 451 28.81 -15.51 -15.52
CA ASP A 451 28.43 -14.19 -16.05
C ASP A 451 27.22 -14.20 -17.00
N GLU A 452 26.72 -15.38 -17.42
CA GLU A 452 25.62 -15.47 -18.40
C GLU A 452 24.22 -15.61 -17.74
N HIS A 453 24.14 -15.77 -16.42
CA HIS A 453 22.90 -16.14 -15.73
C HIS A 453 22.60 -15.25 -14.52
N PRO A 454 21.54 -14.41 -14.57
CA PRO A 454 21.18 -13.51 -13.49
C PRO A 454 20.95 -14.21 -12.14
N LEU A 455 20.28 -15.36 -12.12
CA LEU A 455 20.06 -16.16 -10.92
C LEU A 455 21.23 -17.10 -10.60
N GLY A 456 22.30 -17.05 -11.39
CA GLY A 456 23.51 -17.81 -11.17
C GLY A 456 23.37 -19.32 -11.40
N ILE A 457 24.22 -20.10 -10.72
CA ILE A 457 24.29 -21.55 -10.82
C ILE A 457 23.93 -22.18 -9.48
N ALA A 458 23.07 -23.19 -9.51
CA ALA A 458 22.68 -23.92 -8.32
C ALA A 458 23.87 -24.64 -7.68
N ILE A 459 24.04 -24.50 -6.36
CA ILE A 459 25.10 -25.12 -5.58
C ILE A 459 24.57 -26.19 -4.63
N ALA A 460 23.36 -26.01 -4.08
CA ALA A 460 22.79 -26.95 -3.12
C ALA A 460 21.27 -26.75 -2.98
N GLN A 461 20.61 -27.72 -2.36
CA GLN A 461 19.23 -27.62 -1.89
C GLN A 461 19.20 -27.68 -0.37
N LEU A 462 18.42 -26.79 0.26
CA LEU A 462 18.27 -26.72 1.71
C LEU A 462 16.88 -27.26 2.11
N HIS A 463 16.87 -28.32 2.92
CA HIS A 463 15.66 -28.98 3.47
C HIS A 463 14.60 -29.39 2.42
N GLY A 464 14.96 -29.54 1.14
CA GLY A 464 14.00 -29.83 0.08
C GLY A 464 13.00 -28.68 -0.17
N ILE A 465 13.30 -27.47 0.29
CA ILE A 465 12.46 -26.28 0.18
C ILE A 465 13.15 -25.19 -0.65
N TYR A 466 14.40 -24.89 -0.34
CA TYR A 466 15.14 -23.82 -0.96
C TYR A 466 16.25 -24.32 -1.87
N VAL A 467 16.38 -23.71 -3.05
CA VAL A 467 17.56 -23.87 -3.90
C VAL A 467 18.53 -22.74 -3.57
N LEU A 468 19.77 -23.10 -3.29
CA LEU A 468 20.87 -22.16 -3.11
C LEU A 468 21.62 -22.05 -4.44
N ALA A 469 21.82 -20.84 -4.93
CA ALA A 469 22.56 -20.56 -6.15
C ALA A 469 23.59 -19.45 -5.90
N GLN A 470 24.64 -19.43 -6.70
CA GLN A 470 25.69 -18.43 -6.66
C GLN A 470 25.77 -17.72 -8.01
N ASN A 471 25.76 -16.38 -7.98
CA ASN A 471 26.10 -15.53 -9.11
C ASN A 471 27.37 -14.72 -8.83
N THR A 472 27.71 -13.76 -9.68
CA THR A 472 28.88 -12.88 -9.52
C THR A 472 28.79 -11.96 -8.31
N GLU A 473 27.59 -11.66 -7.82
CA GLU A 473 27.34 -10.71 -6.74
C GLU A 473 27.29 -11.38 -5.37
N GLY A 474 26.93 -12.67 -5.29
CA GLY A 474 26.82 -13.38 -4.02
C GLY A 474 25.94 -14.61 -4.05
N LEU A 475 25.19 -14.80 -2.95
CA LEU A 475 24.29 -15.95 -2.76
C LEU A 475 22.85 -15.59 -3.12
N ILE A 476 22.22 -16.46 -3.90
CA ILE A 476 20.78 -16.39 -4.18
C ILE A 476 20.08 -17.57 -3.51
N ILE A 477 18.99 -17.31 -2.82
CA ILE A 477 18.11 -18.30 -2.20
C ILE A 477 16.77 -18.26 -2.90
N VAL A 478 16.35 -19.38 -3.47
CA VAL A 478 15.09 -19.53 -4.22
C VAL A 478 14.17 -20.48 -3.48
N ASP A 479 12.93 -20.08 -3.23
CA ASP A 479 11.85 -20.98 -2.81
C ASP A 479 11.38 -21.78 -4.03
N MET A 480 11.74 -23.06 -4.10
CA MET A 480 11.48 -23.89 -5.27
C MET A 480 9.99 -24.13 -5.53
N HIS A 481 9.16 -24.16 -4.46
CA HIS A 481 7.72 -24.36 -4.59
C HIS A 481 7.07 -23.11 -5.18
N ALA A 482 7.33 -21.96 -4.58
CA ALA A 482 6.84 -20.67 -5.04
C ALA A 482 7.29 -20.35 -6.47
N ALA A 483 8.54 -20.65 -6.81
CA ALA A 483 9.09 -20.46 -8.15
C ALA A 483 8.37 -21.35 -9.18
N HIS A 484 8.20 -22.64 -8.89
CA HIS A 484 7.55 -23.57 -9.81
C HIS A 484 6.07 -23.26 -10.00
N GLU A 485 5.36 -22.90 -8.95
CA GLU A 485 3.98 -22.43 -8.99
C GLU A 485 3.83 -21.23 -9.95
N ARG A 486 4.73 -20.26 -9.88
CA ARG A 486 4.73 -19.07 -10.74
C ARG A 486 5.00 -19.44 -12.20
N ILE A 487 5.98 -20.30 -12.46
CA ILE A 487 6.29 -20.78 -13.79
C ILE A 487 5.06 -21.47 -14.41
N LEU A 488 4.40 -22.37 -13.67
CA LEU A 488 3.21 -23.06 -14.14
C LEU A 488 2.07 -22.09 -14.46
N LEU A 489 1.79 -21.13 -13.57
CA LEU A 489 0.76 -20.14 -13.82
C LEU A 489 1.03 -19.34 -15.10
N GLN A 490 2.26 -18.90 -15.30
CA GLN A 490 2.61 -18.11 -16.49
C GLN A 490 2.53 -18.95 -17.77
N GLN A 491 2.95 -20.21 -17.73
CA GLN A 491 2.79 -21.15 -18.85
C GLN A 491 1.31 -21.36 -19.19
N MET A 492 0.45 -21.56 -18.20
CA MET A 492 -0.99 -21.72 -18.38
C MET A 492 -1.63 -20.44 -18.94
N LYS A 493 -1.24 -19.26 -18.45
CA LYS A 493 -1.72 -17.96 -18.96
C LYS A 493 -1.35 -17.73 -20.42
N SER A 494 -0.09 -17.97 -20.79
CA SER A 494 0.40 -17.81 -22.15
C SER A 494 -0.15 -18.84 -23.14
N ALA A 495 -0.69 -19.94 -22.63
CA ALA A 495 -1.27 -21.03 -23.41
C ALA A 495 -2.80 -21.06 -23.35
N TRP A 496 -3.46 -20.09 -22.72
CA TRP A 496 -4.92 -20.08 -22.53
C TRP A 496 -5.69 -20.26 -23.85
N ASP A 497 -5.27 -19.59 -24.91
CA ASP A 497 -5.91 -19.62 -26.22
C ASP A 497 -5.37 -20.72 -27.14
N LYS A 498 -4.55 -21.64 -26.62
CA LYS A 498 -3.94 -22.74 -27.39
C LYS A 498 -4.60 -24.08 -27.03
N PRO A 499 -5.56 -24.58 -27.82
CA PRO A 499 -6.29 -25.82 -27.49
C PRO A 499 -5.38 -27.04 -27.31
N GLU A 500 -4.28 -27.12 -28.06
CA GLU A 500 -3.30 -28.21 -27.98
C GLU A 500 -2.61 -28.31 -26.62
N PHE A 501 -2.46 -27.21 -25.91
CA PHE A 501 -1.88 -27.19 -24.56
C PHE A 501 -2.80 -27.86 -23.52
N TRP A 502 -4.12 -27.74 -23.71
CA TRP A 502 -5.15 -28.28 -22.83
C TRP A 502 -5.62 -29.67 -23.23
N THR A 503 -4.89 -30.34 -24.14
CA THR A 503 -5.22 -31.71 -24.56
C THR A 503 -5.14 -32.65 -23.36
N SER A 504 -6.24 -33.37 -23.11
CA SER A 504 -6.34 -34.32 -22.01
C SER A 504 -5.45 -35.54 -22.27
N GLN A 505 -4.67 -35.92 -21.27
CA GLN A 505 -3.97 -37.20 -21.20
C GLN A 505 -4.71 -38.16 -20.30
N GLN A 506 -5.02 -39.34 -20.81
CA GLN A 506 -5.67 -40.38 -19.97
C GLN A 506 -4.75 -40.83 -18.84
N LEU A 507 -5.29 -40.87 -17.63
CA LEU A 507 -4.60 -41.45 -16.49
C LEU A 507 -4.56 -42.97 -16.62
N LEU A 508 -3.39 -43.55 -16.42
CA LEU A 508 -3.22 -45.02 -16.45
C LEU A 508 -4.15 -45.69 -15.40
N ILE A 509 -4.36 -45.06 -14.28
CA ILE A 509 -5.29 -45.46 -13.23
C ILE A 509 -6.18 -44.23 -12.93
N PRO A 510 -7.48 -44.30 -13.29
CA PRO A 510 -8.43 -43.25 -12.93
C PRO A 510 -8.50 -43.04 -11.43
N LYS A 511 -8.66 -41.80 -10.99
CA LYS A 511 -8.72 -41.44 -9.57
C LYS A 511 -10.15 -41.14 -9.15
N VAL A 512 -10.62 -41.83 -8.12
CA VAL A 512 -11.91 -41.53 -7.46
C VAL A 512 -11.68 -40.54 -6.35
N ILE A 513 -12.46 -39.47 -6.33
CA ILE A 513 -12.35 -38.34 -5.37
C ILE A 513 -13.68 -38.20 -4.66
N ASN A 514 -13.64 -38.10 -3.33
CA ASN A 514 -14.82 -37.80 -2.51
C ASN A 514 -15.10 -36.31 -2.54
N ILE A 515 -16.33 -35.92 -2.83
CA ILE A 515 -16.81 -34.55 -2.90
C ILE A 515 -18.18 -34.44 -2.25
N THR A 516 -18.72 -33.24 -2.12
CA THR A 516 -20.10 -33.06 -1.63
C THR A 516 -21.11 -33.43 -2.71
N ARG A 517 -22.32 -33.83 -2.29
CA ARG A 517 -23.41 -34.14 -3.22
C ARG A 517 -23.72 -32.98 -4.19
N MET A 518 -23.66 -31.76 -3.68
CA MET A 518 -23.86 -30.54 -4.49
C MET A 518 -22.79 -30.39 -5.57
N GLN A 519 -21.52 -30.65 -5.24
CA GLN A 519 -20.41 -30.63 -6.21
C GLN A 519 -20.55 -31.75 -7.24
N ALA A 520 -20.96 -32.95 -6.83
CA ALA A 520 -21.17 -34.07 -7.75
C ALA A 520 -22.25 -33.78 -8.81
N THR A 521 -23.35 -33.16 -8.42
CA THR A 521 -24.41 -32.74 -9.34
C THR A 521 -23.91 -31.69 -10.35
N ARG A 522 -23.04 -30.78 -9.92
CA ARG A 522 -22.50 -29.72 -10.78
C ARG A 522 -21.52 -30.22 -11.84
N VAL A 523 -20.91 -31.40 -11.68
CA VAL A 523 -19.95 -31.94 -12.66
C VAL A 523 -20.56 -32.08 -14.04
N GLU A 524 -21.79 -32.58 -14.15
CA GLU A 524 -22.48 -32.72 -15.44
C GLU A 524 -22.81 -31.35 -16.07
N GLU A 525 -23.16 -30.36 -15.25
CA GLU A 525 -23.43 -28.98 -15.70
C GLU A 525 -22.16 -28.27 -16.17
N LEU A 526 -20.99 -28.61 -15.59
CA LEU A 526 -19.69 -28.00 -15.87
C LEU A 526 -18.86 -28.78 -16.90
N LYS A 527 -19.39 -29.85 -17.47
CA LYS A 527 -18.65 -30.79 -18.33
C LYS A 527 -17.91 -30.12 -19.49
N ASP A 528 -18.54 -29.18 -20.16
CA ASP A 528 -17.94 -28.45 -21.28
C ASP A 528 -16.82 -27.49 -20.81
N GLN A 529 -16.96 -26.89 -19.62
CA GLN A 529 -15.94 -26.00 -19.04
C GLN A 529 -14.73 -26.81 -18.58
N LEU A 530 -14.95 -27.96 -17.92
CA LEU A 530 -13.90 -28.89 -17.51
C LEU A 530 -13.14 -29.44 -18.71
N ALA A 531 -13.84 -29.83 -19.78
CA ALA A 531 -13.23 -30.31 -21.03
C ALA A 531 -12.34 -29.25 -21.70
N ARG A 532 -12.72 -27.96 -21.67
CA ARG A 532 -11.88 -26.83 -22.15
C ARG A 532 -10.59 -26.68 -21.37
N LEU A 533 -10.59 -27.04 -20.08
CA LEU A 533 -9.40 -27.07 -19.23
C LEU A 533 -8.62 -28.39 -19.33
N GLY A 534 -9.00 -29.28 -20.27
CA GLY A 534 -8.37 -30.57 -20.48
C GLY A 534 -8.64 -31.59 -19.36
N LEU A 535 -9.69 -31.39 -18.58
CA LEU A 535 -10.07 -32.25 -17.46
C LEU A 535 -11.24 -33.15 -17.86
N GLU A 536 -11.04 -34.46 -17.81
CA GLU A 536 -12.09 -35.46 -18.00
C GLU A 536 -12.53 -36.01 -16.64
N ILE A 537 -13.63 -35.44 -16.13
CA ILE A 537 -14.20 -35.76 -14.82
C ILE A 537 -15.65 -36.18 -15.03
N ASP A 538 -16.02 -37.36 -14.52
CA ASP A 538 -17.37 -37.85 -14.56
C ASP A 538 -17.91 -38.08 -13.15
N GLN A 539 -19.22 -37.94 -12.96
CA GLN A 539 -19.87 -38.34 -11.71
C GLN A 539 -19.79 -39.87 -11.56
N TYR A 540 -19.35 -40.35 -10.40
CA TYR A 540 -19.20 -41.77 -10.10
C TYR A 540 -20.20 -42.30 -9.05
N GLY A 541 -20.78 -41.39 -8.29
CA GLY A 541 -21.78 -41.69 -7.26
C GLY A 541 -22.37 -40.39 -6.71
N ASP A 542 -23.18 -40.47 -5.63
CA ASP A 542 -23.84 -39.30 -5.04
C ASP A 542 -22.84 -38.29 -4.46
N GLU A 543 -21.69 -38.76 -3.96
CA GLU A 543 -20.64 -37.95 -3.29
C GLU A 543 -19.25 -38.28 -3.82
N GLN A 544 -19.15 -38.79 -5.07
CA GLN A 544 -17.90 -39.18 -5.68
C GLN A 544 -17.84 -38.79 -7.16
N VAL A 545 -16.64 -38.42 -7.61
CA VAL A 545 -16.30 -38.23 -9.01
C VAL A 545 -15.08 -39.06 -9.39
N ILE A 546 -14.97 -39.39 -10.65
CA ILE A 546 -13.82 -40.09 -11.22
C ILE A 546 -13.11 -39.20 -12.22
N VAL A 547 -11.81 -38.97 -12.02
CA VAL A 547 -10.92 -38.27 -12.94
C VAL A 547 -10.26 -39.28 -13.85
N ARG A 548 -10.52 -39.19 -15.17
CA ARG A 548 -10.00 -40.10 -16.17
C ARG A 548 -8.86 -39.51 -16.97
N GLY A 549 -8.92 -38.21 -17.26
CA GLY A 549 -7.94 -37.51 -18.05
C GLY A 549 -7.65 -36.12 -17.49
N VAL A 550 -6.41 -35.66 -17.71
CA VAL A 550 -5.91 -34.38 -17.23
C VAL A 550 -4.92 -33.81 -18.26
N PRO A 551 -4.75 -32.49 -18.36
CA PRO A 551 -3.71 -31.91 -19.20
C PRO A 551 -2.32 -32.32 -18.70
N ALA A 552 -1.37 -32.51 -19.63
CA ALA A 552 -0.02 -32.99 -19.32
C ALA A 552 0.68 -32.21 -18.21
N ILE A 553 0.45 -30.90 -18.14
CA ILE A 553 1.03 -30.01 -17.13
C ILE A 553 0.55 -30.33 -15.70
N LEU A 554 -0.62 -30.95 -15.55
CA LEU A 554 -1.23 -31.31 -14.27
C LEU A 554 -1.07 -32.78 -13.89
N HIS A 555 -0.32 -33.61 -14.64
CA HIS A 555 -0.24 -35.05 -14.41
C HIS A 555 0.24 -35.43 -12.98
N LYS A 556 0.92 -34.52 -12.27
CA LYS A 556 1.39 -34.68 -10.87
C LYS A 556 0.57 -33.92 -9.86
N ALA A 557 -0.52 -33.28 -10.26
CA ALA A 557 -1.33 -32.46 -9.37
C ALA A 557 -1.99 -33.26 -8.24
N ASN A 558 -2.31 -32.54 -7.17
CA ASN A 558 -3.11 -33.11 -6.07
C ASN A 558 -4.61 -32.98 -6.40
N PHE A 559 -5.15 -33.97 -7.10
CA PHE A 559 -6.55 -33.94 -7.55
C PHE A 559 -7.56 -33.96 -6.41
N GLU A 560 -7.24 -34.54 -5.26
CA GLU A 560 -8.13 -34.55 -4.08
C GLU A 560 -8.40 -33.14 -3.55
N ALA A 561 -7.45 -32.23 -3.69
CA ALA A 561 -7.62 -30.83 -3.30
C ALA A 561 -8.06 -29.95 -4.50
N LEU A 562 -7.50 -30.19 -5.69
CA LEU A 562 -7.78 -29.37 -6.88
C LEU A 562 -9.25 -29.48 -7.33
N VAL A 563 -9.80 -30.71 -7.40
CA VAL A 563 -11.15 -30.90 -7.99
C VAL A 563 -12.25 -30.22 -7.17
N PRO A 564 -12.33 -30.36 -5.83
CA PRO A 564 -13.32 -29.67 -5.04
C PRO A 564 -13.22 -28.13 -5.15
N GLU A 565 -12.00 -27.57 -5.19
CA GLU A 565 -11.77 -26.13 -5.33
C GLU A 565 -12.22 -25.63 -6.68
N LEU A 566 -11.83 -26.32 -7.76
CA LEU A 566 -12.19 -25.98 -9.13
C LEU A 566 -13.72 -26.02 -9.35
N LEU A 567 -14.42 -27.02 -8.80
CA LEU A 567 -15.88 -27.12 -8.87
C LEU A 567 -16.59 -26.00 -8.11
N ASN A 568 -15.97 -25.39 -7.11
CA ASN A 568 -16.52 -24.23 -6.40
C ASN A 568 -16.30 -22.93 -7.20
N ASP A 569 -15.18 -22.80 -7.91
CA ASP A 569 -14.80 -21.59 -8.65
C ASP A 569 -15.54 -21.47 -10.00
N LEU A 570 -15.86 -22.59 -10.65
CA LEU A 570 -16.61 -22.62 -11.89
C LEU A 570 -18.12 -22.38 -11.63
N ASP A 571 -18.79 -21.63 -12.50
CA ASP A 571 -20.26 -21.43 -12.47
C ASP A 571 -20.88 -21.93 -13.76
N PRO A 572 -21.91 -22.84 -13.70
CA PRO A 572 -22.59 -23.34 -14.89
C PRO A 572 -23.23 -22.24 -15.77
N ASN A 573 -23.60 -21.11 -15.13
CA ASN A 573 -24.21 -19.97 -15.83
C ASN A 573 -23.20 -18.99 -16.42
N ASP A 574 -21.90 -19.20 -16.19
CA ASP A 574 -20.85 -18.36 -16.77
C ASP A 574 -20.73 -18.66 -18.27
N GLU A 575 -21.21 -17.73 -19.10
CA GLU A 575 -20.86 -17.72 -20.52
C GLU A 575 -19.34 -17.55 -20.72
N ALA A 576 -18.85 -17.68 -21.95
CA ALA A 576 -17.42 -17.57 -22.28
C ALA A 576 -16.74 -16.31 -21.69
N GLN A 577 -17.49 -15.21 -21.52
CA GLN A 577 -16.99 -13.99 -20.87
C GLN A 577 -16.80 -14.12 -19.37
N GLY A 578 -17.65 -14.86 -18.65
CA GLY A 578 -17.52 -15.11 -17.22
C GLY A 578 -16.28 -15.96 -16.90
N LEU A 579 -16.01 -16.97 -17.74
CA LEU A 579 -14.81 -17.80 -17.64
C LEU A 579 -13.52 -16.97 -17.82
N LEU A 580 -13.52 -16.00 -18.73
CA LEU A 580 -12.39 -15.09 -18.94
C LEU A 580 -12.15 -14.18 -17.73
N GLN A 581 -13.21 -13.74 -17.05
CA GLN A 581 -13.08 -12.92 -15.83
C GLN A 581 -12.50 -13.70 -14.65
N LYS A 582 -12.81 -14.99 -14.54
CA LYS A 582 -12.32 -15.89 -13.49
C LYS A 582 -11.05 -16.66 -13.88
N ARG A 583 -10.58 -16.52 -15.13
CA ARG A 583 -9.43 -17.25 -15.68
C ARG A 583 -8.25 -17.30 -14.72
N ASP A 584 -7.83 -16.17 -14.26
CA ASP A 584 -6.61 -16.05 -13.46
C ASP A 584 -6.72 -16.73 -12.10
N GLN A 585 -7.92 -16.72 -11.50
CA GLN A 585 -8.21 -17.43 -10.26
C GLN A 585 -8.16 -18.95 -10.49
N ILE A 586 -8.83 -19.43 -11.53
CA ILE A 586 -8.84 -20.85 -11.90
C ILE A 586 -7.41 -21.34 -12.17
N LEU A 587 -6.65 -20.60 -12.99
CA LEU A 587 -5.28 -20.96 -13.33
C LEU A 587 -4.35 -20.91 -12.12
N ALA A 588 -4.56 -19.99 -11.18
CA ALA A 588 -3.79 -19.92 -9.95
C ALA A 588 -4.02 -21.15 -9.04
N GLY A 589 -5.29 -21.57 -8.87
CA GLY A 589 -5.62 -22.80 -8.16
C GLY A 589 -4.98 -24.03 -8.83
N MET A 590 -5.10 -24.14 -10.17
CA MET A 590 -4.48 -25.24 -10.93
C MET A 590 -2.95 -25.26 -10.79
N ALA A 591 -2.28 -24.09 -10.82
CA ALA A 591 -0.83 -23.98 -10.66
C ALA A 591 -0.37 -24.35 -9.24
N CYS A 592 -1.11 -23.91 -8.21
CA CYS A 592 -0.82 -24.24 -6.82
C CYS A 592 -0.85 -25.75 -6.56
N HIS A 593 -1.88 -26.45 -7.08
CA HIS A 593 -2.00 -27.90 -6.94
C HIS A 593 -1.11 -28.70 -7.90
N GLY A 594 -0.65 -28.09 -9.00
CA GLY A 594 0.29 -28.67 -9.96
C GLY A 594 1.76 -28.51 -9.59
N ALA A 595 2.09 -27.59 -8.67
CA ALA A 595 3.47 -27.28 -8.34
C ALA A 595 4.20 -28.44 -7.64
N VAL A 596 5.53 -28.43 -7.76
CA VAL A 596 6.41 -29.40 -7.07
C VAL A 596 6.19 -29.28 -5.58
N ARG A 597 5.86 -30.40 -4.93
CA ARG A 597 5.65 -30.41 -3.47
C ARG A 597 6.95 -30.06 -2.75
N ALA A 598 6.83 -29.32 -1.65
CA ALA A 598 7.91 -29.12 -0.70
C ALA A 598 8.49 -30.49 -0.25
N HIS A 599 9.79 -30.54 0.04
CA HIS A 599 10.58 -31.72 0.42
C HIS A 599 10.93 -32.68 -0.73
N ARG A 600 10.69 -32.35 -1.99
CA ARG A 600 11.28 -33.12 -3.10
C ARG A 600 12.77 -32.77 -3.22
N ILE A 601 13.60 -33.79 -3.27
CA ILE A 601 15.03 -33.63 -3.56
C ILE A 601 15.22 -33.48 -5.05
N LEU A 602 15.81 -32.35 -5.48
CA LEU A 602 16.14 -32.04 -6.87
C LEU A 602 17.62 -32.32 -7.13
N GLY A 603 17.93 -32.85 -8.28
CA GLY A 603 19.30 -32.92 -8.77
C GLY A 603 19.82 -31.54 -9.21
N LEU A 604 21.16 -31.34 -9.29
CA LEU A 604 21.76 -30.07 -9.73
C LEU A 604 21.25 -29.63 -11.10
N SER A 605 21.05 -30.58 -12.03
CA SER A 605 20.48 -30.28 -13.36
C SER A 605 19.04 -29.80 -13.29
N GLU A 606 18.20 -30.36 -12.41
CA GLU A 606 16.81 -29.93 -12.22
C GLU A 606 16.74 -28.55 -11.55
N MET A 607 17.63 -28.29 -10.56
CA MET A 607 17.73 -26.97 -9.92
C MET A 607 18.15 -25.89 -10.93
N ASN A 608 19.16 -26.14 -11.75
CA ASN A 608 19.56 -25.21 -12.79
C ASN A 608 18.47 -25.01 -13.87
N ALA A 609 17.74 -26.07 -14.24
CA ALA A 609 16.61 -25.94 -15.15
C ALA A 609 15.50 -25.03 -14.56
N LEU A 610 15.23 -25.14 -13.26
CA LEU A 610 14.29 -24.28 -12.56
C LEU A 610 14.74 -22.81 -12.62
N LEU A 611 16.02 -22.51 -12.32
CA LEU A 611 16.57 -21.16 -12.40
C LEU A 611 16.44 -20.57 -13.82
N ARG A 612 16.77 -21.34 -14.87
CA ARG A 612 16.62 -20.90 -16.28
C ARG A 612 15.17 -20.63 -16.66
N GLN A 613 14.24 -21.45 -16.18
CA GLN A 613 12.82 -21.20 -16.41
C GLN A 613 12.34 -19.94 -15.69
N MET A 614 12.82 -19.68 -14.48
CA MET A 614 12.51 -18.45 -13.74
C MET A 614 12.98 -17.20 -14.51
N GLU A 615 14.20 -17.21 -15.05
CA GLU A 615 14.76 -16.10 -15.82
C GLU A 615 13.98 -15.77 -17.09
N GLN A 616 13.28 -16.77 -17.66
CA GLN A 616 12.43 -16.62 -18.84
C GLN A 616 10.96 -16.32 -18.50
N THR A 617 10.59 -16.38 -17.23
CA THR A 617 9.20 -16.23 -16.78
C THR A 617 8.94 -14.80 -16.32
N GLU A 618 7.93 -14.16 -16.90
CA GLU A 618 7.47 -12.86 -16.44
C GLU A 618 7.03 -12.94 -14.96
N PHE A 619 7.42 -11.93 -14.18
CA PHE A 619 7.09 -11.84 -12.75
C PHE A 619 7.62 -13.00 -11.89
N ALA A 620 8.68 -13.67 -12.32
CA ALA A 620 9.27 -14.80 -11.59
C ALA A 620 9.80 -14.44 -10.18
N SER A 621 10.01 -13.15 -9.89
CA SER A 621 10.43 -12.68 -8.56
C SER A 621 9.37 -12.83 -7.47
N GLN A 622 8.11 -13.13 -7.84
CA GLN A 622 7.00 -13.26 -6.91
C GLN A 622 6.16 -14.50 -7.22
N CYS A 623 5.72 -15.19 -6.16
CA CYS A 623 4.77 -16.30 -6.31
C CYS A 623 3.36 -15.81 -6.60
N ASN A 624 2.45 -16.74 -6.80
CA ASN A 624 1.04 -16.45 -6.99
C ASN A 624 0.39 -15.70 -5.81
N HIS A 625 0.93 -15.73 -4.62
CA HIS A 625 0.46 -15.07 -3.40
C HIS A 625 1.21 -13.77 -3.10
N GLY A 626 2.01 -13.24 -4.05
CA GLY A 626 2.79 -12.00 -3.91
C GLY A 626 4.02 -12.13 -3.01
N ARG A 627 4.38 -13.36 -2.55
CA ARG A 627 5.60 -13.57 -1.77
C ARG A 627 6.80 -13.65 -2.69
N PRO A 628 7.97 -13.12 -2.27
CA PRO A 628 9.19 -13.27 -3.06
C PRO A 628 9.50 -14.75 -3.31
N THR A 629 9.79 -15.11 -4.54
CA THR A 629 10.22 -16.47 -4.91
C THR A 629 11.71 -16.68 -4.69
N TRP A 630 12.49 -15.60 -4.62
CA TRP A 630 13.91 -15.62 -4.35
C TRP A 630 14.40 -14.35 -3.65
N ARG A 631 15.58 -14.44 -3.04
CA ARG A 631 16.30 -13.33 -2.40
C ARG A 631 17.77 -13.41 -2.72
N ALA A 632 18.38 -12.25 -2.98
CA ALA A 632 19.82 -12.13 -3.14
C ALA A 632 20.49 -11.64 -1.84
N PHE A 633 21.65 -12.19 -1.54
CA PHE A 633 22.52 -11.80 -0.45
C PHE A 633 23.89 -11.44 -1.04
N PRO A 634 24.12 -10.15 -1.34
CA PRO A 634 25.42 -9.69 -1.85
C PRO A 634 26.56 -10.06 -0.93
N LEU A 635 27.76 -10.30 -1.48
CA LEU A 635 28.93 -10.71 -0.71
C LEU A 635 29.24 -9.72 0.42
N ALA A 636 29.11 -8.41 0.17
CA ALA A 636 29.29 -7.38 1.18
C ALA A 636 28.31 -7.50 2.37
N GLN A 637 27.10 -8.00 2.15
CA GLN A 637 26.15 -8.27 3.23
C GLN A 637 26.53 -9.52 4.02
N LEU A 638 27.03 -10.54 3.33
CA LEU A 638 27.57 -11.75 3.98
C LEU A 638 28.82 -11.43 4.80
N ASP A 639 29.74 -10.61 4.28
CA ASP A 639 30.95 -10.18 5.00
C ASP A 639 30.61 -9.44 6.30
N LYS A 640 29.59 -8.57 6.27
CA LYS A 640 29.09 -7.90 7.49
C LYS A 640 28.58 -8.86 8.55
N LEU A 641 27.94 -9.98 8.15
CA LEU A 641 27.47 -11.00 9.12
C LEU A 641 28.64 -11.66 9.86
N PHE A 642 29.84 -11.68 9.27
CA PHE A 642 31.05 -12.26 9.84
C PHE A 642 32.06 -11.21 10.33
N ALA A 643 31.63 -9.92 10.42
CA ALA A 643 32.48 -8.79 10.81
C ALA A 643 33.80 -8.73 9.98
N ARG A 644 33.69 -9.06 8.68
CA ARG A 644 34.84 -8.93 7.74
C ARG A 644 34.76 -7.54 7.12
N GLY A 645 35.84 -6.77 7.29
CA GLY A 645 35.97 -5.44 6.69
C GLY A 645 35.72 -4.26 7.63
N GLU A 646 35.71 -4.49 8.97
CA GLU A 646 35.87 -3.44 9.97
C GLU A 646 37.34 -3.18 10.27
#